data_fbe066856a454874524af7c72410655d
#
_entry.id   fbe066856a454874524af7c72410655d
#
_cell.length_a   1.000
_cell.length_b   1.000
_cell.length_c   1.000
_cell.angle_alpha   90.00
_cell.angle_beta   90.00
_cell.angle_gamma   90.00
#
_symmetry.space_group_name_H-M   'P 1'
#
loop_
_entity.id
_entity.type
_entity.pdbx_description
1 polymer ?
#
loop_
_entity_poly.entity_id
_entity_poly.type
_entity_poly.pdbx_seq_one_letter_code
_entity_poly.pdbx_strand_id
1 'polypeptide(L)'
;MGSQISPRGSRVSFLKMALLAGCALGAAGTAQAQEASAQQQVAEDEPVSVDEIVVTGFRQSLEAAINLKRTTVGSVDAIVAEDIAKFPDQNLAESLQRIPGISISRDAGEGRSITVRGLSSQFTRVRLNGLETVATSTDGASANRDRAFDFNVFASELFSSIVVHKTAEASLDEGSLGAVVDLNTGNPLAAKAGLTGVASLVASYNDLSDYVGPRLAGLLSWRNDAGTFGVSVSAAYQKTQVLELGNNTVRWSQARFDSVNGAPCFTASATNLAARPNTGGVYTNGRSAACDQAALAFHPRIPRYGEVKHDRERLGITGSIQFAPSDATKFSIDGLYSNFNSDRRERWGEVLLRSNERSIDVINPVYDANNNMISATLNDAWVRTEHYLRESTTEFYQVGGAWDQDVSDTFRFTLLGGLSKSKADIPVETTIVFDDRDAQGYSYDYTDMKRPQLTFGTSVTDPSVFQLAEIRDRPSIIENRFKTAQLRTEWDVAEGFTIKAGAMWRRFNFDTQAFTRDTAVCGNGGVDRVLGTLTCSPTSLFGPTAVYGFPVTDALSEMFNLGRAGQPEGNTNAWLVPDLDAAAAFTNLYDRPLALDAGNNRGVQETTKGGYLQFDAKGELLGLEYALNAGIRYVKTDQSSYGLVSGVEAVVERSYDDWLPSANIALYPAQNLIVRLAAAEVITRPTLGSLTPGGSADGFNFRVNSGNPFLDPFRATNYDAAIEWYFAPQALLSIAGFIKNVDSFTQSAAVTEATFAQTGLPVSVLNPSSPAALNPALLTQPIWTLTTTVNGTGAKLKGIELAAQIPFTIFTDGFFGNFGILANATFIDSNADFTVQGPAIAPGGALVNVVRSAALANVSKRAFNGTFYYDDGTFSARVMGTYRSRFHEGASGTGNVLEGFGSQFNLDASFRYKLTEWAELSLEGNNLTDTYRYRFTDFDADRNYENNHFGRTFFVGARFKY
;
A
#
# COMPACT_ATOMS: atom_id res chain seq x y z
N MET A 1 -34.90 6.15 -43.25
CA MET A 1 -35.88 6.21 -42.11
C MET A 1 -35.29 5.35 -41.03
N GLY A 2 -34.40 5.93 -40.22
CA GLY A 2 -33.73 5.29 -39.12
C GLY A 2 -34.25 5.92 -37.82
N SER A 3 -34.54 5.15 -36.85
CA SER A 3 -34.81 5.59 -35.52
C SER A 3 -33.53 5.39 -34.67
N GLN A 4 -32.92 6.47 -34.31
CA GLN A 4 -31.91 6.48 -33.24
C GLN A 4 -32.59 6.15 -31.90
N ILE A 5 -32.22 5.06 -31.29
CA ILE A 5 -32.51 4.75 -29.90
C ILE A 5 -31.24 5.12 -29.12
N SER A 6 -31.26 6.29 -28.52
CA SER A 6 -30.34 6.69 -27.45
C SER A 6 -30.68 5.88 -26.18
N PRO A 7 -29.76 5.23 -25.51
CA PRO A 7 -30.01 4.66 -24.19
C PRO A 7 -30.07 5.81 -23.18
N ARG A 8 -31.29 6.30 -22.91
CA ARG A 8 -31.54 7.06 -21.69
C ARG A 8 -31.42 6.09 -20.51
N GLY A 9 -30.22 5.98 -19.97
CA GLY A 9 -30.02 5.41 -18.65
C GLY A 9 -30.93 6.17 -17.66
N SER A 10 -31.79 5.44 -17.00
CA SER A 10 -32.63 5.97 -15.94
C SER A 10 -31.72 6.46 -14.79
N ARG A 11 -31.41 7.74 -14.75
CA ARG A 11 -30.96 8.41 -13.54
C ARG A 11 -32.08 8.31 -12.51
N VAL A 12 -32.18 7.16 -11.83
CA VAL A 12 -32.92 7.08 -10.58
C VAL A 12 -32.13 7.92 -9.60
N SER A 13 -32.58 9.14 -9.44
CA SER A 13 -31.87 10.13 -8.66
C SER A 13 -31.75 9.61 -7.22
N PHE A 14 -30.53 9.35 -6.77
CA PHE A 14 -30.18 9.09 -5.37
C PHE A 14 -30.76 10.20 -4.46
N LEU A 15 -30.88 11.39 -5.01
CA LEU A 15 -31.57 12.53 -4.39
C LEU A 15 -33.04 12.24 -4.06
N LYS A 16 -33.75 11.40 -4.87
CA LYS A 16 -35.11 10.99 -4.59
C LYS A 16 -35.19 9.96 -3.45
N MET A 17 -34.17 9.13 -3.29
CA MET A 17 -34.05 8.18 -2.18
C MET A 17 -33.68 8.89 -0.87
N ALA A 18 -32.75 9.87 -0.93
CA ALA A 18 -32.43 10.71 0.21
C ALA A 18 -33.60 11.62 0.65
N LEU A 19 -34.40 12.10 -0.30
CA LEU A 19 -35.63 12.88 -0.03
C LEU A 19 -36.75 12.01 0.57
N LEU A 20 -36.86 10.74 0.20
CA LEU A 20 -37.81 9.80 0.83
C LEU A 20 -37.40 9.44 2.28
N ALA A 21 -36.08 9.33 2.55
CA ALA A 21 -35.59 9.17 3.92
C ALA A 21 -35.79 10.46 4.75
N GLY A 22 -35.63 11.64 4.13
CA GLY A 22 -35.88 12.93 4.79
C GLY A 22 -37.34 13.21 5.11
N CYS A 23 -38.29 12.71 4.30
CA CYS A 23 -39.73 12.88 4.55
C CYS A 23 -40.27 11.96 5.68
N ALA A 24 -39.60 10.86 6.00
CA ALA A 24 -39.93 10.02 7.15
C ALA A 24 -39.57 10.64 8.51
N LEU A 25 -38.64 11.62 8.52
CA LEU A 25 -38.20 12.33 9.72
C LEU A 25 -39.15 13.44 10.20
N GLY A 26 -40.15 13.82 9.42
CA GLY A 26 -41.08 14.91 9.74
C GLY A 26 -42.33 14.52 10.54
N ALA A 27 -42.53 13.23 10.88
CA ALA A 27 -43.80 12.75 11.46
C ALA A 27 -43.73 12.15 12.88
N ALA A 28 -42.59 12.28 13.59
CA ALA A 28 -42.50 11.79 14.98
C ALA A 28 -42.35 12.98 15.95
N GLY A 29 -43.45 13.51 16.36
CA GLY A 29 -43.54 14.50 17.44
C GLY A 29 -43.67 13.83 18.80
N THR A 30 -42.85 14.28 19.73
CA THR A 30 -42.99 14.33 21.21
C THR A 30 -43.49 13.08 21.96
N ALA A 31 -42.53 12.39 22.60
CA ALA A 31 -42.76 11.65 23.84
C ALA A 31 -41.70 12.05 24.86
N GLN A 32 -42.17 12.44 26.06
CA GLN A 32 -41.37 12.92 27.16
C GLN A 32 -40.47 11.83 27.75
N ALA A 33 -39.21 12.17 28.01
CA ALA A 33 -38.28 11.34 28.74
C ALA A 33 -38.53 11.46 30.25
N GLN A 34 -38.56 10.35 30.94
CA GLN A 34 -38.58 10.23 32.39
C GLN A 34 -37.17 9.82 32.85
N GLU A 35 -36.54 10.66 33.66
CA GLU A 35 -35.19 10.43 34.22
C GLU A 35 -35.16 9.24 35.17
N ALA A 36 -34.17 8.38 35.01
CA ALA A 36 -33.72 7.45 36.02
C ALA A 36 -32.24 7.71 36.29
N SER A 37 -31.92 8.38 37.36
CA SER A 37 -30.55 8.58 37.90
C SER A 37 -30.05 7.27 38.54
N ALA A 38 -29.10 6.62 37.95
CA ALA A 38 -28.31 5.56 38.57
C ALA A 38 -26.94 6.15 38.99
N GLN A 39 -26.71 6.22 40.28
CA GLN A 39 -25.39 6.49 40.87
C GLN A 39 -24.48 5.30 40.57
N GLN A 40 -23.44 5.52 39.81
CA GLN A 40 -22.37 4.54 39.57
C GLN A 40 -21.30 4.73 40.65
N GLN A 41 -21.14 3.72 41.50
CA GLN A 41 -19.97 3.60 42.37
C GLN A 41 -18.73 3.37 41.50
N VAL A 42 -17.69 4.13 41.77
CA VAL A 42 -16.36 3.97 41.16
C VAL A 42 -15.78 2.66 41.70
N ALA A 43 -15.67 1.66 40.84
CA ALA A 43 -14.91 0.44 41.12
C ALA A 43 -13.42 0.73 40.90
N GLU A 44 -12.59 0.20 41.78
CA GLU A 44 -11.12 0.26 41.70
C GLU A 44 -10.63 -0.33 40.37
N ASP A 45 -9.69 0.37 39.73
CA ASP A 45 -9.12 0.07 38.40
C ASP A 45 -8.34 -1.25 38.38
N GLU A 46 -8.99 -2.36 38.03
CA GLU A 46 -8.26 -3.52 37.46
C GLU A 46 -7.91 -3.26 35.98
N PRO A 47 -6.74 -3.72 35.49
CA PRO A 47 -6.34 -3.51 34.10
C PRO A 47 -7.32 -4.23 33.16
N VAL A 48 -8.11 -3.47 32.43
CA VAL A 48 -9.06 -3.99 31.44
C VAL A 48 -8.28 -4.67 30.32
N SER A 49 -8.46 -5.99 30.16
CA SER A 49 -7.90 -6.71 29.01
C SER A 49 -8.64 -6.30 27.73
N VAL A 50 -7.91 -6.22 26.61
CA VAL A 50 -8.48 -5.87 25.30
C VAL A 50 -9.60 -6.82 24.89
N ASP A 51 -9.58 -8.05 25.40
CA ASP A 51 -10.53 -9.12 25.11
C ASP A 51 -11.91 -8.92 25.74
N GLU A 52 -12.05 -7.99 26.69
CA GLU A 52 -13.30 -7.79 27.46
C GLU A 52 -14.11 -6.56 27.02
N ILE A 53 -13.63 -5.78 26.03
CA ILE A 53 -14.26 -4.52 25.63
C ILE A 53 -15.45 -4.78 24.72
N VAL A 54 -16.66 -4.72 25.25
CA VAL A 54 -17.92 -4.63 24.49
C VAL A 54 -18.53 -3.26 24.75
N VAL A 55 -18.55 -2.40 23.73
CA VAL A 55 -19.08 -1.03 23.81
C VAL A 55 -20.29 -0.86 22.89
N THR A 56 -21.17 0.07 23.21
CA THR A 56 -22.32 0.42 22.38
C THR A 56 -22.36 1.93 22.15
N GLY A 57 -21.96 2.36 20.94
CA GLY A 57 -21.96 3.74 20.50
C GLY A 57 -20.60 4.39 20.41
N PHE A 58 -20.52 5.47 19.66
CA PHE A 58 -19.28 6.16 19.31
C PHE A 58 -18.52 6.70 20.53
N ARG A 59 -19.22 7.37 21.44
CA ARG A 59 -18.60 7.95 22.65
C ARG A 59 -18.02 6.89 23.58
N GLN A 60 -18.69 5.74 23.74
CA GLN A 60 -18.19 4.63 24.57
C GLN A 60 -16.97 3.95 23.91
N SER A 61 -16.96 3.83 22.59
CA SER A 61 -15.79 3.36 21.84
C SER A 61 -14.56 4.26 22.07
N LEU A 62 -14.76 5.58 22.08
CA LEU A 62 -13.69 6.54 22.38
C LEU A 62 -13.19 6.43 23.82
N GLU A 63 -14.10 6.22 24.78
CA GLU A 63 -13.77 6.04 26.19
C GLU A 63 -12.97 4.76 26.42
N ALA A 64 -13.39 3.65 25.81
CA ALA A 64 -12.69 2.39 25.88
C ALA A 64 -11.26 2.50 25.32
N ALA A 65 -11.10 3.19 24.18
CA ALA A 65 -9.79 3.43 23.57
C ALA A 65 -8.88 4.30 24.49
N ILE A 66 -9.44 5.34 25.13
CA ILE A 66 -8.71 6.17 26.11
C ILE A 66 -8.32 5.35 27.34
N ASN A 67 -9.21 4.54 27.88
CA ASN A 67 -8.95 3.73 29.07
C ASN A 67 -7.84 2.71 28.81
N LEU A 68 -7.84 2.05 27.66
CA LEU A 68 -6.76 1.17 27.25
C LEU A 68 -5.42 1.92 27.19
N LYS A 69 -5.40 3.11 26.60
CA LYS A 69 -4.20 3.97 26.55
C LYS A 69 -3.74 4.37 27.95
N ARG A 70 -4.65 4.72 28.83
CA ARG A 70 -4.37 5.17 30.20
C ARG A 70 -3.74 4.08 31.07
N THR A 71 -4.24 2.84 30.96
CA THR A 71 -3.83 1.71 31.81
C THR A 71 -2.55 1.01 31.35
N THR A 72 -2.16 1.18 30.08
CA THR A 72 -0.94 0.56 29.52
C THR A 72 0.30 1.36 29.91
N VAL A 73 1.42 0.70 30.23
CA VAL A 73 2.69 1.35 30.60
C VAL A 73 3.38 1.96 29.40
N GLY A 74 3.46 1.25 28.29
CA GLY A 74 4.01 1.72 27.03
C GLY A 74 3.09 2.72 26.30
N SER A 75 3.56 3.30 25.20
CA SER A 75 2.74 4.18 24.36
C SER A 75 1.88 3.33 23.41
N VAL A 76 0.58 3.33 23.67
CA VAL A 76 -0.42 2.57 22.92
C VAL A 76 -1.55 3.50 22.49
N ASP A 77 -2.07 3.28 21.29
CA ASP A 77 -3.34 3.87 20.85
C ASP A 77 -4.24 2.74 20.33
N ALA A 78 -5.54 2.89 20.51
CA ALA A 78 -6.51 1.89 20.10
C ALA A 78 -7.69 2.49 19.33
N ILE A 79 -8.31 1.67 18.50
CA ILE A 79 -9.63 1.91 17.93
C ILE A 79 -10.48 0.71 18.30
N VAL A 80 -11.58 0.96 18.98
CA VAL A 80 -12.54 -0.06 19.41
C VAL A 80 -13.78 0.08 18.54
N ALA A 81 -14.36 -1.02 18.11
CA ALA A 81 -15.60 -1.00 17.36
C ALA A 81 -16.71 -0.29 18.15
N GLU A 82 -17.50 0.56 17.48
CA GLU A 82 -18.60 1.32 18.10
C GLU A 82 -19.71 0.41 18.64
N ASP A 83 -19.82 -0.80 18.11
CA ASP A 83 -20.70 -1.91 18.49
C ASP A 83 -20.21 -3.17 17.76
N ILE A 84 -20.71 -4.32 18.11
CA ILE A 84 -20.38 -5.59 17.45
C ILE A 84 -20.59 -5.45 15.92
N ALA A 85 -19.58 -5.83 15.15
CA ALA A 85 -19.57 -5.70 13.68
C ALA A 85 -19.79 -4.24 13.16
N LYS A 86 -19.42 -3.23 13.95
CA LYS A 86 -19.55 -1.82 13.57
C LYS A 86 -18.24 -1.07 13.80
N PHE A 87 -17.37 -1.14 12.82
CA PHE A 87 -16.17 -0.32 12.82
C PHE A 87 -16.51 1.12 12.37
N PRO A 88 -15.81 2.14 12.89
CA PRO A 88 -16.15 3.53 12.58
C PRO A 88 -15.96 3.91 11.10
N ASP A 89 -15.15 3.17 10.37
CA ASP A 89 -14.80 3.43 8.98
C ASP A 89 -14.97 2.16 8.14
N GLN A 90 -14.99 2.34 6.83
CA GLN A 90 -15.25 1.26 5.89
C GLN A 90 -14.04 0.37 5.61
N ASN A 91 -12.84 0.90 5.86
CA ASN A 91 -11.58 0.23 5.65
C ASN A 91 -10.74 0.35 6.91
N LEU A 92 -10.04 -0.71 7.29
CA LEU A 92 -9.18 -0.74 8.48
C LEU A 92 -8.06 0.31 8.44
N ALA A 93 -7.46 0.57 7.26
CA ALA A 93 -6.43 1.58 7.12
C ALA A 93 -6.99 3.00 7.35
N GLU A 94 -8.20 3.28 6.87
CA GLU A 94 -8.88 4.57 7.10
C GLU A 94 -9.13 4.79 8.61
N SER A 95 -9.54 3.75 9.32
CA SER A 95 -9.70 3.81 10.79
C SER A 95 -8.38 4.16 11.47
N LEU A 96 -7.28 3.50 11.08
CA LEU A 96 -5.96 3.73 11.65
C LEU A 96 -5.45 5.16 11.45
N GLN A 97 -5.91 5.87 10.41
CA GLN A 97 -5.52 7.27 10.17
C GLN A 97 -5.94 8.23 11.29
N ARG A 98 -6.90 7.86 12.13
CA ARG A 98 -7.32 8.66 13.30
C ARG A 98 -6.29 8.67 14.42
N ILE A 99 -5.37 7.71 14.44
CA ILE A 99 -4.31 7.59 15.43
C ILE A 99 -3.19 8.59 15.11
N PRO A 100 -2.71 9.38 16.09
CA PRO A 100 -1.57 10.27 15.90
C PRO A 100 -0.35 9.51 15.34
N GLY A 101 0.37 10.13 14.42
CA GLY A 101 1.58 9.52 13.82
C GLY A 101 1.31 8.48 12.74
N ILE A 102 0.05 8.13 12.45
CA ILE A 102 -0.30 7.22 11.36
C ILE A 102 -0.76 8.02 10.13
N SER A 103 -0.24 7.62 8.98
CA SER A 103 -0.72 8.06 7.67
C SER A 103 -0.97 6.85 6.80
N ILE A 104 -1.93 6.94 5.88
CA ILE A 104 -2.26 5.85 4.97
C ILE A 104 -1.70 6.09 3.58
N SER A 105 -1.39 5.00 2.90
CA SER A 105 -1.15 4.97 1.46
C SER A 105 -2.41 4.43 0.79
N ARG A 106 -2.99 5.25 -0.09
CA ARG A 106 -4.14 4.84 -0.91
C ARG A 106 -3.66 4.36 -2.26
N ASP A 107 -4.22 3.26 -2.70
CA ASP A 107 -4.07 2.76 -4.06
C ASP A 107 -5.46 2.47 -4.62
N ALA A 108 -5.71 2.87 -5.87
CA ALA A 108 -7.01 2.71 -6.49
C ALA A 108 -8.20 3.24 -5.63
N GLY A 109 -8.01 4.40 -4.98
CA GLY A 109 -9.05 5.07 -4.18
C GLY A 109 -9.31 4.48 -2.79
N GLU A 110 -8.68 3.37 -2.39
CA GLU A 110 -8.85 2.73 -1.09
C GLU A 110 -7.55 2.71 -0.28
N GLY A 111 -7.65 2.83 1.05
CA GLY A 111 -6.53 2.70 1.96
C GLY A 111 -5.97 1.27 1.92
N ARG A 112 -4.73 1.10 1.47
CA ARG A 112 -4.07 -0.19 1.32
C ARG A 112 -3.11 -0.50 2.45
N SER A 113 -2.22 0.42 2.76
CA SER A 113 -1.18 0.23 3.77
C SER A 113 -1.02 1.48 4.63
N ILE A 114 -0.33 1.34 5.76
CA ILE A 114 -0.09 2.42 6.71
C ILE A 114 1.39 2.74 6.84
N THR A 115 1.68 3.99 7.16
CA THR A 115 2.98 4.43 7.66
C THR A 115 2.83 4.84 9.11
N VAL A 116 3.75 4.44 9.99
CA VAL A 116 3.74 4.85 11.39
C VAL A 116 4.94 5.74 11.65
N ARG A 117 4.67 6.96 12.12
CA ARG A 117 5.72 7.98 12.35
C ARG A 117 6.60 8.21 11.12
N GLY A 118 5.99 8.13 9.93
CA GLY A 118 6.65 8.29 8.64
C GLY A 118 7.45 7.08 8.11
N LEU A 119 7.61 6.03 8.89
CA LEU A 119 8.23 4.80 8.41
C LEU A 119 7.25 4.02 7.54
N SER A 120 7.73 3.52 6.40
CA SER A 120 6.91 2.79 5.44
C SER A 120 6.32 1.50 6.02
N SER A 121 5.30 0.96 5.37
CA SER A 121 4.51 -0.19 5.83
C SER A 121 5.33 -1.44 6.16
N GLN A 122 6.46 -1.65 5.48
CA GLN A 122 7.38 -2.76 5.76
C GLN A 122 8.03 -2.73 7.16
N PHE A 123 8.02 -1.55 7.83
CA PHE A 123 8.53 -1.38 9.19
C PHE A 123 7.46 -1.59 10.27
N THR A 124 6.25 -1.93 9.88
CA THR A 124 5.13 -2.22 10.78
C THR A 124 4.83 -3.70 10.76
N ARG A 125 4.73 -4.29 11.94
CA ARG A 125 4.32 -5.69 12.12
C ARG A 125 2.83 -5.75 12.44
N VAL A 126 2.10 -6.65 11.79
CA VAL A 126 0.68 -6.89 12.06
C VAL A 126 0.49 -8.28 12.65
N ARG A 127 -0.31 -8.35 13.72
CA ARG A 127 -0.74 -9.60 14.33
C ARG A 127 -2.27 -9.68 14.29
N LEU A 128 -2.78 -10.85 14.02
CA LEU A 128 -4.20 -11.15 14.08
C LEU A 128 -4.43 -12.13 15.23
N ASN A 129 -5.19 -11.71 16.25
CA ASN A 129 -5.39 -12.45 17.49
C ASN A 129 -4.04 -12.92 18.11
N GLY A 130 -3.05 -12.01 18.15
CA GLY A 130 -1.73 -12.26 18.72
C GLY A 130 -0.74 -13.04 17.84
N LEU A 131 -1.13 -13.53 16.67
CA LEU A 131 -0.29 -14.26 15.71
C LEU A 131 0.14 -13.35 14.56
N GLU A 132 1.45 -13.26 14.33
CA GLU A 132 1.98 -12.51 13.18
C GLU A 132 1.50 -13.06 11.85
N THR A 133 1.17 -12.16 10.94
CA THR A 133 0.74 -12.50 9.59
C THR A 133 1.07 -11.42 8.57
N VAL A 134 1.09 -11.79 7.30
CA VAL A 134 1.16 -10.88 6.14
C VAL A 134 0.01 -11.19 5.20
N ALA A 135 -0.72 -10.18 4.82
CA ALA A 135 -1.73 -10.26 3.76
C ALA A 135 -1.22 -9.51 2.52
N THR A 136 -1.36 -10.13 1.37
CA THR A 136 -0.88 -9.62 0.09
C THR A 136 -2.05 -9.28 -0.79
N SER A 137 -2.14 -8.02 -1.24
CA SER A 137 -3.11 -7.59 -2.23
C SER A 137 -2.49 -7.52 -3.62
N THR A 138 -3.27 -7.89 -4.63
CA THR A 138 -2.96 -7.73 -6.05
C THR A 138 -3.66 -6.51 -6.64
N ASP A 139 -4.46 -5.80 -5.85
CA ASP A 139 -5.13 -4.57 -6.24
C ASP A 139 -4.13 -3.41 -6.44
N GLY A 140 -4.56 -2.36 -7.17
CA GLY A 140 -3.73 -1.19 -7.43
C GLY A 140 -2.70 -1.36 -8.55
N ALA A 141 -1.68 -0.53 -8.55
CA ALA A 141 -0.69 -0.46 -9.64
C ALA A 141 0.22 -1.69 -9.72
N SER A 142 0.49 -2.34 -8.59
CA SER A 142 1.34 -3.55 -8.53
C SER A 142 0.95 -4.45 -7.38
N ALA A 143 1.16 -5.77 -7.56
CA ALA A 143 1.02 -6.73 -6.47
C ALA A 143 2.08 -6.49 -5.38
N ASN A 144 1.66 -6.60 -4.12
CA ASN A 144 2.59 -6.55 -2.99
C ASN A 144 3.44 -7.83 -2.96
N ARG A 145 4.74 -7.69 -3.14
CA ARG A 145 5.71 -8.79 -3.08
C ARG A 145 6.71 -8.61 -1.93
N ASP A 146 6.28 -7.95 -0.86
CA ASP A 146 7.12 -7.61 0.28
C ASP A 146 6.45 -7.93 1.63
N ARG A 147 7.00 -7.42 2.73
CA ARG A 147 6.55 -7.64 4.10
C ARG A 147 5.40 -6.72 4.53
N ALA A 148 4.98 -5.79 3.68
CA ALA A 148 3.87 -4.89 4.00
C ALA A 148 2.56 -5.68 4.12
N PHE A 149 1.74 -5.28 5.11
CA PHE A 149 0.40 -5.83 5.29
C PHE A 149 -0.60 -4.98 4.53
N ASP A 150 -1.35 -5.60 3.64
CA ASP A 150 -2.41 -4.96 2.85
C ASP A 150 -3.74 -5.07 3.59
N PHE A 151 -4.17 -3.98 4.21
CA PHE A 151 -5.41 -3.92 5.01
C PHE A 151 -6.68 -4.04 4.17
N ASN A 152 -6.61 -3.71 2.89
CA ASN A 152 -7.74 -3.79 1.97
C ASN A 152 -8.15 -5.24 1.59
N VAL A 153 -7.39 -6.24 2.02
CA VAL A 153 -7.80 -7.66 1.89
C VAL A 153 -8.99 -7.99 2.79
N PHE A 154 -9.19 -7.24 3.87
CA PHE A 154 -10.16 -7.54 4.92
C PHE A 154 -11.29 -6.52 4.99
N ALA A 155 -12.50 -6.99 5.25
CA ALA A 155 -13.62 -6.14 5.63
C ALA A 155 -13.46 -5.70 7.10
N SER A 156 -13.68 -4.42 7.39
CA SER A 156 -13.51 -3.86 8.74
C SER A 156 -14.49 -4.44 9.76
N GLU A 157 -15.65 -4.89 9.32
CA GLU A 157 -16.70 -5.47 10.17
C GLU A 157 -16.31 -6.80 10.83
N LEU A 158 -15.22 -7.42 10.39
CA LEU A 158 -14.72 -8.67 10.96
C LEU A 158 -13.98 -8.49 12.29
N PHE A 159 -13.64 -7.23 12.64
CA PHE A 159 -12.79 -6.91 13.79
C PHE A 159 -13.54 -6.18 14.89
N SER A 160 -13.12 -6.41 16.12
CA SER A 160 -13.65 -5.74 17.32
C SER A 160 -12.76 -4.59 17.80
N SER A 161 -11.45 -4.71 17.59
CA SER A 161 -10.49 -3.66 17.95
C SER A 161 -9.22 -3.72 17.11
N ILE A 162 -8.56 -2.56 17.04
CA ILE A 162 -7.19 -2.39 16.55
C ILE A 162 -6.39 -1.74 17.65
N VAL A 163 -5.23 -2.33 18.00
CA VAL A 163 -4.32 -1.77 18.99
C VAL A 163 -2.97 -1.53 18.34
N VAL A 164 -2.44 -0.32 18.51
CA VAL A 164 -1.15 0.10 17.93
C VAL A 164 -0.15 0.37 19.04
N HIS A 165 0.82 -0.52 19.19
CA HIS A 165 1.94 -0.37 20.12
C HIS A 165 3.06 0.42 19.46
N LYS A 166 3.25 1.66 19.90
CA LYS A 166 4.26 2.60 19.35
C LYS A 166 5.62 2.50 20.02
N THR A 167 5.67 1.93 21.25
CA THR A 167 6.90 1.61 21.96
C THR A 167 7.07 0.10 22.08
N ALA A 168 8.30 -0.36 22.09
CA ALA A 168 8.62 -1.77 22.20
C ALA A 168 8.65 -2.22 23.67
N GLU A 169 8.28 -3.47 23.91
CA GLU A 169 8.41 -4.19 25.15
C GLU A 169 9.04 -5.55 24.88
N ALA A 170 9.76 -6.13 25.85
CA ALA A 170 10.40 -7.42 25.64
C ALA A 170 9.38 -8.55 25.38
N SER A 171 8.18 -8.46 25.93
CA SER A 171 7.06 -9.39 25.73
C SER A 171 6.41 -9.29 24.33
N LEU A 172 6.52 -8.15 23.63
CA LEU A 172 6.03 -7.96 22.27
C LEU A 172 6.97 -8.59 21.25
N ASP A 173 6.40 -9.05 20.14
CA ASP A 173 7.16 -9.59 19.02
C ASP A 173 8.08 -8.54 18.40
N GLU A 174 9.30 -8.95 18.09
CA GLU A 174 10.30 -8.13 17.39
C GLU A 174 9.93 -7.90 15.91
N GLY A 175 10.59 -6.97 15.24
CA GLY A 175 10.47 -6.70 13.81
C GLY A 175 9.61 -5.50 13.48
N SER A 176 9.44 -4.59 14.41
CA SER A 176 8.64 -3.38 14.25
C SER A 176 9.43 -2.12 14.65
N LEU A 177 10.22 -1.60 13.72
CA LEU A 177 10.83 -0.28 13.88
C LEU A 177 9.77 0.84 13.88
N GLY A 178 8.67 0.61 13.17
CA GLY A 178 7.49 1.48 13.14
C GLY A 178 6.57 1.28 14.34
N ALA A 179 5.84 0.18 14.35
CA ALA A 179 4.88 -0.22 15.38
C ALA A 179 4.52 -1.70 15.27
N VAL A 180 3.94 -2.27 16.34
CA VAL A 180 3.15 -3.51 16.28
C VAL A 180 1.68 -3.12 16.24
N VAL A 181 0.93 -3.70 15.31
CA VAL A 181 -0.52 -3.50 15.16
C VAL A 181 -1.22 -4.82 15.44
N ASP A 182 -2.07 -4.85 16.45
CA ASP A 182 -2.92 -5.98 16.76
C ASP A 182 -4.32 -5.76 16.20
N LEU A 183 -4.77 -6.71 15.40
CA LEU A 183 -6.13 -6.80 14.90
C LEU A 183 -6.84 -7.91 15.67
N ASN A 184 -7.89 -7.56 16.41
CA ASN A 184 -8.62 -8.53 17.22
C ASN A 184 -10.01 -8.77 16.63
N THR A 185 -10.41 -10.04 16.55
CA THR A 185 -11.77 -10.45 16.17
C THR A 185 -12.67 -10.52 17.42
N GLY A 186 -13.95 -10.81 17.22
CA GLY A 186 -14.90 -10.81 18.33
C GLY A 186 -14.60 -11.88 19.39
N ASN A 187 -14.82 -11.54 20.67
CA ASN A 187 -14.71 -12.42 21.82
C ASN A 187 -16.10 -12.91 22.27
N PRO A 188 -16.49 -14.19 22.05
CA PRO A 188 -17.83 -14.67 22.38
C PRO A 188 -18.10 -14.72 23.89
N LEU A 189 -17.08 -14.92 24.76
CA LEU A 189 -17.30 -14.92 26.21
C LEU A 189 -17.56 -13.52 26.79
N ALA A 190 -17.13 -12.44 26.11
CA ALA A 190 -17.46 -11.07 26.48
C ALA A 190 -18.90 -10.66 26.03
N ALA A 191 -19.56 -11.44 25.20
CA ALA A 191 -20.92 -11.15 24.76
C ALA A 191 -21.93 -11.40 25.92
N LYS A 192 -23.16 -10.85 25.78
CA LYS A 192 -24.26 -11.13 26.69
C LYS A 192 -24.63 -12.63 26.64
N ALA A 193 -25.11 -13.18 27.76
CA ALA A 193 -25.64 -14.55 27.79
C ALA A 193 -26.81 -14.72 26.80
N GLY A 194 -26.92 -15.90 26.21
CA GLY A 194 -27.89 -16.17 25.15
C GLY A 194 -27.38 -15.85 23.76
N LEU A 195 -28.28 -15.76 22.80
CA LEU A 195 -28.00 -15.47 21.41
C LEU A 195 -28.00 -13.96 21.15
N THR A 196 -26.97 -13.46 20.54
CA THR A 196 -26.89 -12.07 20.01
C THR A 196 -26.63 -12.14 18.52
N GLY A 197 -27.42 -11.38 17.75
CA GLY A 197 -27.27 -11.30 16.30
C GLY A 197 -27.21 -9.86 15.82
N VAL A 198 -26.40 -9.62 14.81
CA VAL A 198 -26.32 -8.32 14.11
C VAL A 198 -26.31 -8.56 12.61
N ALA A 199 -27.08 -7.76 11.87
CA ALA A 199 -27.05 -7.72 10.41
C ALA A 199 -26.93 -6.27 9.94
N SER A 200 -26.08 -6.02 8.95
CA SER A 200 -25.89 -4.72 8.30
C SER A 200 -26.07 -4.86 6.80
N LEU A 201 -26.90 -4.00 6.23
CA LEU A 201 -27.21 -3.94 4.79
C LEU A 201 -26.89 -2.53 4.32
N VAL A 202 -25.92 -2.37 3.45
CA VAL A 202 -25.48 -1.06 2.94
C VAL A 202 -25.39 -1.11 1.42
N ALA A 203 -25.86 -0.07 0.76
CA ALA A 203 -25.65 0.19 -0.66
C ALA A 203 -24.61 1.29 -0.80
N SER A 204 -23.58 1.07 -1.62
CA SER A 204 -22.57 2.07 -1.98
C SER A 204 -22.82 2.59 -3.38
N TYR A 205 -22.57 3.89 -3.61
CA TYR A 205 -22.64 4.54 -4.92
C TYR A 205 -21.40 5.42 -5.12
N ASN A 206 -20.69 5.23 -6.23
CA ASN A 206 -19.58 6.10 -6.63
C ASN A 206 -20.02 6.99 -7.81
N ASP A 207 -19.82 8.32 -7.71
CA ASP A 207 -20.32 9.31 -8.67
C ASP A 207 -19.47 9.43 -9.94
N LEU A 208 -18.33 8.76 -10.02
CA LEU A 208 -17.47 8.71 -11.18
C LEU A 208 -17.73 7.46 -12.03
N SER A 209 -17.86 6.30 -11.38
CA SER A 209 -18.16 5.03 -12.03
C SER A 209 -19.66 4.80 -12.26
N ASP A 210 -20.54 5.61 -11.66
CA ASP A 210 -22.01 5.43 -11.63
C ASP A 210 -22.45 4.03 -11.13
N TYR A 211 -21.59 3.36 -10.36
CA TYR A 211 -21.82 2.00 -9.88
C TYR A 211 -22.46 1.98 -8.51
N VAL A 212 -23.49 1.12 -8.37
CA VAL A 212 -24.13 0.80 -7.10
C VAL A 212 -23.76 -0.62 -6.68
N GLY A 213 -23.11 -0.77 -5.52
CA GLY A 213 -22.68 -2.07 -5.01
C GLY A 213 -23.22 -2.39 -3.61
N PRO A 214 -23.40 -3.68 -3.27
CA PRO A 214 -23.80 -4.10 -1.93
C PRO A 214 -22.62 -4.15 -0.99
N ARG A 215 -22.86 -3.85 0.29
CA ARG A 215 -22.01 -4.15 1.43
C ARG A 215 -22.86 -4.77 2.52
N LEU A 216 -22.63 -6.02 2.82
CA LEU A 216 -23.42 -6.83 3.73
C LEU A 216 -22.52 -7.33 4.84
N ALA A 217 -22.98 -7.27 6.08
CA ALA A 217 -22.25 -7.89 7.19
C ALA A 217 -23.22 -8.50 8.19
N GLY A 218 -22.80 -9.57 8.85
CA GLY A 218 -23.57 -10.23 9.88
C GLY A 218 -22.67 -10.88 10.92
N LEU A 219 -23.17 -10.92 12.15
CA LEU A 219 -22.54 -11.62 13.26
C LEU A 219 -23.61 -12.36 14.05
N LEU A 220 -23.29 -13.58 14.44
CA LEU A 220 -24.05 -14.37 15.41
C LEU A 220 -23.08 -14.78 16.52
N SER A 221 -23.44 -14.50 17.76
CA SER A 221 -22.67 -14.88 18.95
C SER A 221 -23.62 -15.53 19.96
N TRP A 222 -23.17 -16.63 20.55
CA TRP A 222 -23.90 -17.30 21.62
C TRP A 222 -22.97 -17.59 22.79
N ARG A 223 -23.44 -17.29 23.98
CA ARG A 223 -22.77 -17.61 25.24
C ARG A 223 -23.75 -18.30 26.18
N ASN A 224 -23.30 -19.35 26.87
CA ASN A 224 -24.10 -19.98 27.91
C ASN A 224 -24.27 -19.06 29.14
N ASP A 225 -25.33 -19.30 29.96
CA ASP A 225 -25.62 -18.47 31.14
C ASP A 225 -24.52 -18.49 32.17
N ALA A 226 -23.77 -19.61 32.28
CA ALA A 226 -22.66 -19.75 33.19
C ALA A 226 -21.40 -18.96 32.75
N GLY A 227 -21.35 -18.41 31.52
CA GLY A 227 -20.17 -17.72 31.00
C GLY A 227 -18.96 -18.62 30.69
N THR A 228 -19.16 -19.93 30.68
CA THR A 228 -18.07 -20.92 30.53
C THR A 228 -17.87 -21.38 29.09
N PHE A 229 -18.82 -21.14 28.19
CA PHE A 229 -18.71 -21.51 26.79
C PHE A 229 -19.36 -20.47 25.88
N GLY A 230 -18.63 -20.10 24.84
CA GLY A 230 -19.09 -19.13 23.85
C GLY A 230 -18.63 -19.48 22.44
N VAL A 231 -19.47 -19.16 21.46
CA VAL A 231 -19.20 -19.34 20.05
C VAL A 231 -19.64 -18.08 19.31
N SER A 232 -18.83 -17.58 18.38
CA SER A 232 -19.23 -16.51 17.50
C SER A 232 -18.81 -16.79 16.04
N VAL A 233 -19.61 -16.34 15.10
CA VAL A 233 -19.31 -16.36 13.66
C VAL A 233 -19.71 -15.01 13.09
N SER A 234 -18.81 -14.39 12.31
CA SER A 234 -19.15 -13.21 11.51
C SER A 234 -18.82 -13.44 10.04
N ALA A 235 -19.57 -12.77 9.18
CA ALA A 235 -19.31 -12.73 7.74
C ALA A 235 -19.56 -11.33 7.20
N ALA A 236 -18.73 -10.92 6.24
CA ALA A 236 -18.87 -9.67 5.53
C ALA A 236 -18.65 -9.88 4.02
N TYR A 237 -19.51 -9.27 3.22
CA TYR A 237 -19.43 -9.31 1.76
C TYR A 237 -19.53 -7.90 1.20
N GLN A 238 -18.68 -7.57 0.26
CA GLN A 238 -18.70 -6.27 -0.40
C GLN A 238 -18.36 -6.41 -1.89
N LYS A 239 -19.10 -5.68 -2.73
CA LYS A 239 -18.76 -5.51 -4.14
C LYS A 239 -18.72 -4.04 -4.48
N THR A 240 -17.61 -3.58 -5.09
CA THR A 240 -17.39 -2.18 -5.46
C THR A 240 -16.79 -2.08 -6.86
N GLN A 241 -17.05 -0.97 -7.52
CA GLN A 241 -16.36 -0.57 -8.73
C GLN A 241 -15.82 0.84 -8.54
N VAL A 242 -14.53 1.01 -8.74
CA VAL A 242 -13.86 2.31 -8.68
C VAL A 242 -13.29 2.62 -10.05
N LEU A 243 -13.55 3.82 -10.52
CA LEU A 243 -12.98 4.37 -11.73
C LEU A 243 -11.93 5.42 -11.35
N GLU A 244 -10.75 5.30 -11.92
CA GLU A 244 -9.67 6.27 -11.81
C GLU A 244 -9.51 6.97 -13.16
N LEU A 245 -9.73 8.27 -13.22
CA LEU A 245 -9.61 9.07 -14.42
C LEU A 245 -8.54 10.14 -14.25
N GLY A 246 -7.72 10.34 -15.27
CA GLY A 246 -6.68 11.37 -15.22
C GLY A 246 -5.63 11.26 -16.31
N ASN A 247 -4.47 11.81 -16.01
CA ASN A 247 -3.31 11.81 -16.88
C ASN A 247 -2.09 11.22 -16.18
N ASN A 248 -1.15 10.72 -17.01
CA ASN A 248 0.07 10.10 -16.52
C ASN A 248 1.18 10.32 -17.58
N THR A 249 2.44 10.41 -17.13
CA THR A 249 3.60 10.54 -18.02
C THR A 249 4.54 9.36 -17.96
N VAL A 250 4.31 8.43 -17.03
CA VAL A 250 5.25 7.34 -16.71
C VAL A 250 6.67 7.90 -16.55
N ARG A 251 6.79 9.02 -15.80
CA ARG A 251 8.01 9.84 -15.57
C ARG A 251 8.34 10.79 -16.73
N TRP A 252 9.41 11.52 -16.53
CA TRP A 252 10.08 12.37 -17.52
C TRP A 252 11.46 11.80 -17.81
N SER A 253 11.97 12.04 -18.99
CA SER A 253 13.28 11.55 -19.42
C SER A 253 13.96 12.52 -20.36
N GLN A 254 15.25 12.30 -20.60
CA GLN A 254 16.05 12.96 -21.62
C GLN A 254 16.24 11.97 -22.78
N ALA A 255 16.07 12.42 -24.02
CA ALA A 255 16.31 11.60 -25.22
C ALA A 255 16.80 12.46 -26.38
N ARG A 256 17.55 11.84 -27.30
CA ARG A 256 17.93 12.48 -28.58
C ARG A 256 16.80 12.27 -29.59
N PHE A 257 16.46 13.28 -30.34
CA PHE A 257 15.46 13.27 -31.40
C PHE A 257 16.14 13.23 -32.78
N ASP A 258 15.40 12.86 -33.83
CA ASP A 258 15.90 12.78 -35.20
C ASP A 258 16.21 14.18 -35.75
N SER A 259 15.31 15.12 -35.53
CA SER A 259 15.44 16.52 -35.94
C SER A 259 14.73 17.46 -34.95
N VAL A 260 15.07 18.72 -35.05
CA VAL A 260 14.38 19.83 -34.36
C VAL A 260 14.07 20.91 -35.37
N ASN A 261 12.78 21.25 -35.56
CA ASN A 261 12.28 22.15 -36.59
C ASN A 261 12.79 21.79 -38.01
N GLY A 262 12.79 20.48 -38.31
CA GLY A 262 13.28 19.97 -39.60
C GLY A 262 14.80 19.94 -39.76
N ALA A 263 15.58 20.45 -38.78
CA ALA A 263 17.03 20.39 -38.81
C ALA A 263 17.56 19.08 -38.22
N PRO A 264 18.26 18.24 -39.01
CA PRO A 264 18.71 16.93 -38.55
C PRO A 264 19.68 16.99 -37.35
N CYS A 265 19.47 16.11 -36.36
CA CYS A 265 20.34 15.94 -35.19
C CYS A 265 21.37 14.82 -35.37
N PHE A 266 21.24 14.02 -36.42
CA PHE A 266 22.14 12.92 -36.76
C PHE A 266 22.70 13.07 -38.17
N THR A 267 23.94 12.64 -38.37
CA THR A 267 24.47 12.45 -39.71
C THR A 267 23.95 11.13 -40.28
N ALA A 268 23.41 11.16 -41.51
CA ALA A 268 23.07 9.94 -42.20
C ALA A 268 24.32 9.07 -42.42
N SER A 269 24.19 7.76 -42.13
CA SER A 269 25.20 6.78 -42.52
C SER A 269 24.92 6.36 -43.97
N ALA A 270 25.95 6.24 -44.79
CA ALA A 270 25.82 5.85 -46.23
C ALA A 270 25.19 4.44 -46.41
N THR A 271 25.20 3.63 -45.37
CA THR A 271 24.62 2.26 -45.38
C THR A 271 23.23 2.16 -44.79
N ASN A 272 22.67 3.25 -44.26
CA ASN A 272 21.49 3.16 -43.42
C ASN A 272 20.56 4.37 -43.52
N LEU A 273 20.37 4.89 -44.75
CA LEU A 273 19.42 5.97 -45.03
C LEU A 273 17.96 5.60 -44.73
N ALA A 274 17.64 4.31 -44.73
CA ALA A 274 16.32 3.78 -44.41
C ALA A 274 16.18 3.37 -42.92
N ALA A 275 17.28 3.22 -42.20
CA ALA A 275 17.25 2.91 -40.78
C ALA A 275 17.46 4.21 -40.05
N ARG A 276 16.44 4.65 -39.39
CA ARG A 276 16.38 5.85 -38.55
C ARG A 276 17.56 5.90 -37.57
N PRO A 277 17.86 7.06 -36.97
CA PRO A 277 19.05 7.37 -36.18
C PRO A 277 19.44 6.34 -35.09
N ASN A 278 18.54 5.45 -34.79
CA ASN A 278 18.80 4.36 -33.83
C ASN A 278 19.79 3.29 -34.29
N THR A 279 20.12 3.22 -35.57
CA THR A 279 20.80 2.06 -36.16
C THR A 279 22.12 2.36 -36.86
N GLY A 280 22.64 3.58 -36.85
CA GLY A 280 23.96 3.82 -37.43
C GLY A 280 24.36 5.27 -37.72
N GLY A 281 23.47 6.26 -37.51
CA GLY A 281 23.83 7.67 -37.64
C GLY A 281 24.65 8.16 -36.44
N VAL A 282 25.55 9.10 -36.66
CA VAL A 282 26.32 9.74 -35.58
C VAL A 282 25.61 11.01 -35.15
N TYR A 283 25.30 11.13 -33.86
CA TYR A 283 24.74 12.34 -33.31
C TYR A 283 25.71 13.52 -33.46
N THR A 284 25.23 14.65 -34.01
CA THR A 284 26.03 15.86 -34.27
C THR A 284 26.18 16.74 -33.03
N ASN A 285 26.62 16.17 -31.93
CA ASN A 285 26.81 16.87 -30.66
C ASN A 285 27.64 18.16 -30.86
N GLY A 286 27.14 19.30 -30.36
CA GLY A 286 27.78 20.60 -30.47
C GLY A 286 27.73 21.26 -31.86
N ARG A 287 27.07 20.67 -32.86
CA ARG A 287 26.84 21.25 -34.18
C ARG A 287 25.48 21.92 -34.31
N SER A 288 24.51 21.53 -33.48
CA SER A 288 23.18 22.09 -33.43
C SER A 288 22.79 22.35 -31.98
N ALA A 289 22.81 23.59 -31.57
CA ALA A 289 22.40 24.00 -30.23
C ALA A 289 20.94 23.63 -29.93
N ALA A 290 20.08 23.63 -30.92
CA ALA A 290 18.66 23.23 -30.77
C ALA A 290 18.55 21.70 -30.48
N CYS A 291 19.31 20.89 -31.18
CA CYS A 291 19.34 19.43 -30.96
C CYS A 291 19.92 19.10 -29.56
N ASP A 292 20.99 19.76 -29.16
CA ASP A 292 21.61 19.55 -27.85
C ASP A 292 20.67 20.01 -26.71
N GLN A 293 19.99 21.15 -26.89
CA GLN A 293 19.00 21.64 -25.95
C GLN A 293 17.83 20.66 -25.81
N ALA A 294 17.26 20.18 -26.91
CA ALA A 294 16.17 19.20 -26.89
C ALA A 294 16.60 17.88 -26.24
N ALA A 295 17.82 17.41 -26.52
CA ALA A 295 18.34 16.17 -25.96
C ALA A 295 18.67 16.25 -24.47
N LEU A 296 19.00 17.41 -23.95
CA LEU A 296 19.30 17.66 -22.54
C LEU A 296 18.10 18.12 -21.72
N ALA A 297 17.03 18.55 -22.37
CA ALA A 297 15.78 18.91 -21.71
C ALA A 297 15.03 17.65 -21.28
N PHE A 298 14.38 17.73 -20.14
CA PHE A 298 13.40 16.69 -19.74
C PHE A 298 12.10 16.90 -20.49
N HIS A 299 11.53 15.84 -21.01
CA HIS A 299 10.20 15.80 -21.63
C HIS A 299 9.36 14.67 -21.03
N PRO A 300 8.02 14.72 -21.10
CA PRO A 300 7.19 13.62 -20.63
C PRO A 300 7.56 12.34 -21.40
N ARG A 301 7.77 11.24 -20.68
CA ARG A 301 8.27 9.98 -21.29
C ARG A 301 7.18 9.27 -22.06
N ILE A 302 5.98 9.21 -21.50
CA ILE A 302 4.77 8.61 -22.10
C ILE A 302 3.58 9.49 -21.70
N PRO A 303 3.41 10.68 -22.34
CA PRO A 303 2.25 11.53 -22.05
C PRO A 303 0.97 10.83 -22.48
N ARG A 304 0.01 10.69 -21.55
CA ARG A 304 -1.24 9.96 -21.79
C ARG A 304 -2.40 10.43 -20.94
N TYR A 305 -3.60 10.31 -21.46
CA TYR A 305 -4.87 10.30 -20.74
C TYR A 305 -5.50 8.91 -20.83
N GLY A 306 -6.32 8.58 -19.84
CA GLY A 306 -7.07 7.33 -19.86
C GLY A 306 -7.82 7.07 -18.58
N GLU A 307 -8.24 5.84 -18.46
CA GLU A 307 -8.94 5.33 -17.29
C GLU A 307 -8.31 4.06 -16.76
N VAL A 308 -8.45 3.88 -15.46
CA VAL A 308 -8.22 2.61 -14.78
C VAL A 308 -9.50 2.24 -14.04
N LYS A 309 -10.07 1.11 -14.38
CA LYS A 309 -11.27 0.56 -13.76
C LYS A 309 -10.90 -0.60 -12.85
N HIS A 310 -11.37 -0.55 -11.62
CA HIS A 310 -11.19 -1.60 -10.63
C HIS A 310 -12.55 -2.19 -10.26
N ASP A 311 -12.76 -3.45 -10.57
CA ASP A 311 -13.90 -4.24 -10.12
C ASP A 311 -13.43 -5.11 -8.94
N ARG A 312 -14.04 -4.95 -7.77
CA ARG A 312 -13.62 -5.61 -6.53
C ARG A 312 -14.75 -6.36 -5.89
N GLU A 313 -14.44 -7.55 -5.42
CA GLU A 313 -15.36 -8.36 -4.63
C GLU A 313 -14.61 -8.96 -3.44
N ARG A 314 -15.16 -8.78 -2.24
CA ARG A 314 -14.52 -9.21 -0.99
C ARG A 314 -15.53 -10.01 -0.17
N LEU A 315 -15.11 -11.21 0.26
CA LEU A 315 -15.80 -12.05 1.24
C LEU A 315 -14.87 -12.32 2.41
N GLY A 316 -15.32 -12.02 3.62
CA GLY A 316 -14.60 -12.36 4.84
C GLY A 316 -15.48 -13.14 5.80
N ILE A 317 -14.90 -14.10 6.51
CA ILE A 317 -15.58 -14.91 7.52
C ILE A 317 -14.64 -15.05 8.71
N THR A 318 -15.15 -14.82 9.94
CA THR A 318 -14.44 -15.16 11.17
C THR A 318 -15.24 -16.13 12.01
N GLY A 319 -14.56 -16.92 12.81
CA GLY A 319 -15.18 -17.80 13.81
C GLY A 319 -14.32 -17.85 15.05
N SER A 320 -14.95 -17.85 16.23
CA SER A 320 -14.29 -17.99 17.51
C SER A 320 -15.06 -18.97 18.39
N ILE A 321 -14.34 -19.86 19.04
CA ILE A 321 -14.87 -20.79 20.05
C ILE A 321 -14.03 -20.60 21.31
N GLN A 322 -14.70 -20.33 22.43
CA GLN A 322 -14.03 -20.16 23.71
C GLN A 322 -14.67 -21.06 24.77
N PHE A 323 -13.82 -21.67 25.57
CA PHE A 323 -14.23 -22.57 26.64
C PHE A 323 -13.41 -22.27 27.91
N ALA A 324 -14.08 -21.78 28.95
CA ALA A 324 -13.55 -21.48 30.26
C ALA A 324 -14.21 -22.40 31.31
N PRO A 325 -13.72 -23.65 31.51
CA PRO A 325 -14.32 -24.60 32.46
C PRO A 325 -14.20 -24.12 33.92
N SER A 326 -13.29 -23.19 34.19
CA SER A 326 -13.11 -22.52 35.48
C SER A 326 -12.53 -21.10 35.23
N ASP A 327 -12.54 -20.25 36.23
CA ASP A 327 -11.91 -18.94 36.19
C ASP A 327 -10.40 -19.00 35.91
N ALA A 328 -9.77 -20.10 36.29
CA ALA A 328 -8.33 -20.31 36.11
C ALA A 328 -7.94 -20.90 34.74
N THR A 329 -8.88 -21.32 33.89
CA THR A 329 -8.58 -22.03 32.63
C THR A 329 -9.45 -21.53 31.52
N LYS A 330 -8.81 -21.06 30.44
CA LYS A 330 -9.51 -20.65 29.21
C LYS A 330 -8.83 -21.25 27.99
N PHE A 331 -9.60 -21.82 27.11
CA PHE A 331 -9.21 -22.25 25.78
C PHE A 331 -9.90 -21.38 24.73
N SER A 332 -9.17 -20.96 23.72
CA SER A 332 -9.74 -20.27 22.55
C SER A 332 -9.24 -20.91 21.26
N ILE A 333 -10.11 -20.95 20.26
CA ILE A 333 -9.78 -21.28 18.87
C ILE A 333 -10.43 -20.23 17.99
N ASP A 334 -9.61 -19.56 17.19
CA ASP A 334 -10.02 -18.47 16.32
C ASP A 334 -9.64 -18.79 14.87
N GLY A 335 -10.54 -18.49 13.96
CA GLY A 335 -10.34 -18.64 12.53
C GLY A 335 -10.76 -17.39 11.77
N LEU A 336 -10.01 -17.04 10.74
CA LEU A 336 -10.36 -16.00 9.76
C LEU A 336 -10.09 -16.53 8.36
N TYR A 337 -11.07 -16.34 7.47
CA TYR A 337 -10.94 -16.55 6.03
C TYR A 337 -11.30 -15.26 5.31
N SER A 338 -10.53 -14.89 4.28
CA SER A 338 -10.86 -13.79 3.38
C SER A 338 -10.55 -14.19 1.94
N ASN A 339 -11.48 -13.88 1.03
CA ASN A 339 -11.30 -13.97 -0.41
C ASN A 339 -11.52 -12.59 -1.00
N PHE A 340 -10.54 -12.09 -1.74
CA PHE A 340 -10.56 -10.78 -2.37
C PHE A 340 -10.24 -10.92 -3.85
N ASN A 341 -11.26 -10.76 -4.71
CA ASN A 341 -11.13 -10.69 -6.15
C ASN A 341 -10.99 -9.23 -6.57
N SER A 342 -10.05 -8.96 -7.46
CA SER A 342 -9.79 -7.62 -7.98
C SER A 342 -9.42 -7.71 -9.47
N ASP A 343 -10.31 -7.23 -10.32
CA ASP A 343 -10.03 -7.08 -11.74
C ASP A 343 -9.70 -5.63 -12.04
N ARG A 344 -8.61 -5.44 -12.80
CA ARG A 344 -8.13 -4.13 -13.20
C ARG A 344 -8.09 -4.05 -14.72
N ARG A 345 -8.75 -3.05 -15.29
CA ARG A 345 -8.70 -2.70 -16.71
C ARG A 345 -8.18 -1.30 -16.90
N GLU A 346 -7.28 -1.12 -17.87
CA GLU A 346 -6.76 0.21 -18.22
C GLU A 346 -6.92 0.45 -19.71
N ARG A 347 -7.31 1.68 -20.08
CA ARG A 347 -7.45 2.14 -21.46
C ARG A 347 -6.75 3.47 -21.62
N TRP A 348 -5.68 3.49 -22.41
CA TRP A 348 -4.81 4.65 -22.57
C TRP A 348 -4.68 5.07 -24.02
N GLY A 349 -4.66 6.40 -24.26
CA GLY A 349 -4.16 7.02 -25.49
C GLY A 349 -2.87 7.75 -25.17
N GLU A 350 -1.76 7.36 -25.79
CA GLU A 350 -0.42 7.75 -25.39
C GLU A 350 0.54 7.97 -26.55
N VAL A 351 1.65 8.66 -26.28
CA VAL A 351 2.78 8.79 -27.20
C VAL A 351 4.06 8.35 -26.53
N LEU A 352 4.87 7.59 -27.24
CA LEU A 352 6.15 7.10 -26.75
C LEU A 352 7.26 8.10 -27.10
N LEU A 353 7.84 8.71 -26.06
CA LEU A 353 8.97 9.63 -26.14
C LEU A 353 10.20 9.07 -25.39
N ARG A 354 10.32 7.76 -25.32
CA ARG A 354 11.45 7.03 -24.73
C ARG A 354 12.66 7.08 -25.65
N SER A 355 13.79 6.65 -25.14
CA SER A 355 15.06 6.67 -25.90
C SER A 355 15.08 5.77 -27.16
N ASN A 356 14.07 4.92 -27.36
CA ASN A 356 13.98 4.00 -28.48
C ASN A 356 13.19 4.54 -29.67
N GLU A 357 12.37 5.57 -29.48
CA GLU A 357 11.49 6.20 -30.47
C GLU A 357 12.12 7.47 -31.05
N ARG A 358 13.33 7.38 -31.63
CA ARG A 358 14.13 8.54 -32.06
C ARG A 358 13.82 9.07 -33.45
N SER A 359 12.81 8.52 -34.13
CA SER A 359 12.36 8.98 -35.45
C SER A 359 11.74 10.38 -35.41
N ILE A 360 11.49 10.92 -34.25
CA ILE A 360 10.63 12.09 -34.02
C ILE A 360 11.34 13.38 -34.45
N ASP A 361 10.60 14.22 -35.24
CA ASP A 361 10.93 15.64 -35.43
C ASP A 361 10.18 16.50 -34.44
N VAL A 362 10.91 17.24 -33.62
CA VAL A 362 10.38 18.14 -32.60
C VAL A 362 10.19 19.53 -33.17
N ILE A 363 8.94 19.99 -33.24
CA ILE A 363 8.56 21.29 -33.82
C ILE A 363 8.19 22.27 -32.72
N ASN A 364 8.74 23.47 -32.79
CA ASN A 364 8.46 24.60 -31.88
C ASN A 364 8.52 24.22 -30.38
N PRO A 365 9.61 23.61 -29.91
CA PRO A 365 9.73 23.25 -28.50
C PRO A 365 9.81 24.49 -27.59
N VAL A 366 9.07 24.44 -26.47
CA VAL A 366 9.09 25.46 -25.41
C VAL A 366 9.71 24.86 -24.14
N TYR A 367 10.67 25.59 -23.57
CA TYR A 367 11.40 25.16 -22.39
C TYR A 367 11.11 26.07 -21.20
N ASP A 368 10.98 25.49 -20.01
CA ASP A 368 10.87 26.24 -18.76
C ASP A 368 12.22 26.47 -18.08
N ALA A 369 12.20 27.15 -16.92
CA ALA A 369 13.41 27.45 -16.13
C ALA A 369 14.08 26.20 -15.53
N ASN A 370 13.39 25.08 -15.43
CA ASN A 370 13.90 23.80 -14.93
C ASN A 370 14.44 22.89 -16.04
N ASN A 371 14.65 23.45 -17.25
CA ASN A 371 15.03 22.72 -18.45
C ASN A 371 14.06 21.57 -18.79
N ASN A 372 12.76 21.83 -18.64
CA ASN A 372 11.71 20.95 -19.11
C ASN A 372 11.23 21.43 -20.48
N MET A 373 11.12 20.58 -21.45
CA MET A 373 10.41 20.82 -22.70
C MET A 373 8.92 20.65 -22.41
N ILE A 374 8.28 21.72 -21.98
CA ILE A 374 6.90 21.73 -21.50
C ILE A 374 5.86 21.69 -22.60
N SER A 375 6.23 22.10 -23.81
CA SER A 375 5.33 22.08 -24.97
C SER A 375 6.11 21.83 -26.25
N ALA A 376 5.57 21.02 -27.15
CA ALA A 376 6.07 20.80 -28.49
C ALA A 376 4.99 20.16 -29.37
N THR A 377 5.17 20.32 -30.70
CA THR A 377 4.49 19.51 -31.72
C THR A 377 5.48 18.48 -32.25
N LEU A 378 5.03 17.27 -32.51
CA LEU A 378 5.85 16.15 -32.93
C LEU A 378 5.37 15.60 -34.26
N ASN A 379 6.27 15.42 -35.21
CA ASN A 379 6.04 14.67 -36.43
C ASN A 379 6.82 13.35 -36.35
N ASP A 380 6.41 12.37 -37.14
CA ASP A 380 6.94 11.00 -37.10
C ASP A 380 6.89 10.43 -35.67
N ALA A 381 5.85 10.79 -34.93
CA ALA A 381 5.65 10.38 -33.57
C ALA A 381 5.16 8.92 -33.49
N TRP A 382 5.48 8.28 -32.40
CA TRP A 382 4.99 6.93 -32.13
C TRP A 382 3.78 7.05 -31.18
N VAL A 383 2.58 7.12 -31.80
CA VAL A 383 1.30 7.10 -31.07
C VAL A 383 0.96 5.65 -30.73
N ARG A 384 0.48 5.44 -29.53
CA ARG A 384 0.05 4.15 -29.02
C ARG A 384 -1.31 4.25 -28.36
N THR A 385 -2.14 3.23 -28.52
CA THR A 385 -3.29 2.98 -27.66
C THR A 385 -3.15 1.62 -26.99
N GLU A 386 -3.47 1.57 -25.69
CA GLU A 386 -3.23 0.40 -24.85
C GLU A 386 -4.53 -0.02 -24.17
N HIS A 387 -4.76 -1.33 -24.13
CA HIS A 387 -5.75 -1.97 -23.29
C HIS A 387 -5.06 -3.03 -22.42
N TYR A 388 -5.20 -2.87 -21.12
CA TYR A 388 -4.63 -3.76 -20.10
C TYR A 388 -5.75 -4.42 -19.29
N LEU A 389 -5.57 -5.71 -18.97
CA LEU A 389 -6.43 -6.48 -18.09
C LEU A 389 -5.57 -7.25 -17.10
N ARG A 390 -5.92 -7.17 -15.82
CA ARG A 390 -5.43 -8.08 -14.80
C ARG A 390 -6.63 -8.64 -14.04
N GLU A 391 -6.72 -9.96 -14.02
CA GLU A 391 -7.64 -10.70 -13.17
C GLU A 391 -6.85 -11.28 -12.00
N SER A 392 -7.33 -11.10 -10.79
CA SER A 392 -6.58 -11.54 -9.62
C SER A 392 -7.46 -11.91 -8.45
N THR A 393 -7.00 -12.89 -7.67
CA THR A 393 -7.66 -13.34 -6.45
C THR A 393 -6.63 -13.43 -5.33
N THR A 394 -6.95 -12.87 -4.17
CA THR A 394 -6.19 -13.09 -2.94
C THR A 394 -7.02 -13.92 -1.97
N GLU A 395 -6.53 -15.10 -1.65
CA GLU A 395 -7.06 -15.93 -0.57
C GLU A 395 -6.19 -15.79 0.67
N PHE A 396 -6.83 -15.52 1.79
CA PHE A 396 -6.18 -15.49 3.10
C PHE A 396 -6.93 -16.39 4.07
N TYR A 397 -6.20 -17.18 4.85
CA TYR A 397 -6.76 -17.83 6.03
C TYR A 397 -5.75 -17.85 7.18
N GLN A 398 -6.28 -17.77 8.39
CA GLN A 398 -5.56 -17.99 9.62
C GLN A 398 -6.41 -18.84 10.57
N VAL A 399 -5.75 -19.78 11.25
CA VAL A 399 -6.33 -20.54 12.36
C VAL A 399 -5.31 -20.50 13.50
N GLY A 400 -5.77 -20.12 14.68
CA GLY A 400 -4.97 -20.07 15.89
C GLY A 400 -5.73 -20.61 17.08
N GLY A 401 -5.01 -20.96 18.12
CA GLY A 401 -5.57 -21.35 19.40
C GLY A 401 -4.69 -20.90 20.54
N ALA A 402 -5.31 -20.58 21.66
CA ALA A 402 -4.64 -20.25 22.90
C ALA A 402 -5.18 -21.08 24.07
N TRP A 403 -4.30 -21.37 24.99
CA TRP A 403 -4.60 -21.96 26.30
C TRP A 403 -4.03 -21.03 27.37
N ASP A 404 -4.91 -20.37 28.10
CA ASP A 404 -4.59 -19.55 29.24
C ASP A 404 -4.85 -20.34 30.50
N GLN A 405 -3.89 -20.38 31.43
CA GLN A 405 -3.98 -21.14 32.65
C GLN A 405 -3.38 -20.40 33.82
N ASP A 406 -4.18 -20.11 34.84
CA ASP A 406 -3.73 -19.72 36.15
C ASP A 406 -3.39 -21.02 36.96
N VAL A 407 -2.09 -21.19 37.19
CA VAL A 407 -1.60 -22.38 37.96
C VAL A 407 -1.74 -22.13 39.46
N SER A 408 -1.64 -20.89 39.88
CA SER A 408 -1.86 -20.37 41.22
C SER A 408 -2.27 -18.91 41.12
N ASP A 409 -2.64 -18.30 42.25
CA ASP A 409 -2.97 -16.87 42.36
C ASP A 409 -1.81 -15.96 41.91
N THR A 410 -0.58 -16.48 41.84
CA THR A 410 0.61 -15.70 41.48
C THR A 410 1.29 -16.13 40.19
N PHE A 411 0.95 -17.28 39.63
CA PHE A 411 1.61 -17.81 38.43
C PHE A 411 0.62 -18.27 37.37
N ARG A 412 0.75 -17.67 36.17
CA ARG A 412 -0.06 -17.99 34.99
C ARG A 412 0.81 -18.19 33.75
N PHE A 413 0.28 -18.96 32.79
CA PHE A 413 0.88 -19.11 31.48
C PHE A 413 -0.15 -19.08 30.36
N THR A 414 0.30 -18.64 29.19
CA THR A 414 -0.44 -18.75 27.93
C THR A 414 0.39 -19.56 26.93
N LEU A 415 -0.21 -20.60 26.35
CA LEU A 415 0.32 -21.29 25.18
C LEU A 415 -0.49 -20.84 23.97
N LEU A 416 0.17 -20.21 23.01
CA LEU A 416 -0.44 -19.69 21.78
C LEU A 416 0.20 -20.33 20.56
N GLY A 417 -0.60 -20.80 19.61
CA GLY A 417 -0.07 -21.34 18.36
C GLY A 417 -1.05 -21.26 17.21
N GLY A 418 -0.52 -21.25 16.00
CA GLY A 418 -1.36 -21.20 14.82
C GLY A 418 -0.58 -21.12 13.50
N LEU A 419 -1.34 -21.03 12.44
CA LEU A 419 -0.85 -20.92 11.08
C LEU A 419 -1.66 -19.90 10.30
N SER A 420 -1.01 -19.21 9.36
CA SER A 420 -1.68 -18.39 8.36
C SER A 420 -1.08 -18.59 6.98
N LYS A 421 -1.91 -18.34 5.95
CA LYS A 421 -1.52 -18.36 4.56
C LYS A 421 -2.23 -17.24 3.82
N SER A 422 -1.46 -16.50 3.02
CA SER A 422 -1.96 -15.56 2.02
C SER A 422 -1.46 -16.00 0.65
N LYS A 423 -2.36 -16.26 -0.29
CA LYS A 423 -2.05 -16.60 -1.68
C LYS A 423 -2.71 -15.58 -2.59
N ALA A 424 -1.90 -14.84 -3.31
CA ALA A 424 -2.33 -13.96 -4.37
C ALA A 424 -2.05 -14.62 -5.72
N ASP A 425 -3.10 -14.87 -6.51
CA ASP A 425 -3.08 -15.53 -7.81
C ASP A 425 -3.47 -14.52 -8.89
N ILE A 426 -2.62 -14.36 -9.89
CA ILE A 426 -2.83 -13.49 -11.04
C ILE A 426 -2.77 -14.38 -12.28
N PRO A 427 -3.85 -15.05 -12.66
CA PRO A 427 -3.88 -15.94 -13.81
C PRO A 427 -3.78 -15.19 -15.14
N VAL A 428 -4.23 -13.93 -15.18
CA VAL A 428 -4.22 -13.07 -16.36
C VAL A 428 -3.63 -11.72 -15.97
N GLU A 429 -2.58 -11.31 -16.68
CA GLU A 429 -2.03 -9.94 -16.66
C GLU A 429 -1.62 -9.58 -18.09
N THR A 430 -2.62 -9.19 -18.87
CA THR A 430 -2.53 -9.01 -20.33
C THR A 430 -2.45 -7.55 -20.69
N THR A 431 -1.57 -7.23 -21.65
CA THR A 431 -1.51 -5.93 -22.32
C THR A 431 -1.51 -6.17 -23.83
N ILE A 432 -2.41 -5.49 -24.53
CA ILE A 432 -2.44 -5.46 -26.00
C ILE A 432 -2.35 -4.01 -26.44
N VAL A 433 -1.56 -3.76 -27.49
CA VAL A 433 -1.32 -2.39 -27.96
C VAL A 433 -1.48 -2.27 -29.46
N PHE A 434 -2.04 -1.13 -29.87
CA PHE A 434 -2.00 -0.64 -31.24
C PHE A 434 -0.97 0.49 -31.34
N ASP A 435 -0.15 0.45 -32.38
CA ASP A 435 0.83 1.51 -32.67
C ASP A 435 0.54 2.16 -34.02
N ASP A 436 0.70 3.49 -34.09
CA ASP A 436 0.99 4.27 -35.30
C ASP A 436 2.39 4.88 -35.12
N ARG A 437 3.36 4.46 -35.93
CA ARG A 437 4.76 4.88 -35.78
C ARG A 437 5.18 5.98 -36.75
N ASP A 438 4.21 6.62 -37.40
CA ASP A 438 4.42 7.71 -38.35
C ASP A 438 3.40 8.86 -38.17
N ALA A 439 2.90 9.00 -36.93
CA ALA A 439 1.88 9.98 -36.62
C ALA A 439 2.41 11.41 -36.79
N GLN A 440 1.62 12.26 -37.46
CA GLN A 440 1.99 13.64 -37.74
C GLN A 440 1.20 14.60 -36.88
N GLY A 441 1.85 15.68 -36.38
CA GLY A 441 1.17 16.76 -35.70
C GLY A 441 0.66 16.49 -34.29
N TYR A 442 1.19 15.44 -33.62
CA TYR A 442 0.91 15.28 -32.18
C TYR A 442 1.43 16.47 -31.40
N SER A 443 0.64 17.03 -30.49
CA SER A 443 1.10 18.14 -29.64
C SER A 443 0.76 17.91 -28.17
N TYR A 444 1.65 18.39 -27.31
CA TYR A 444 1.43 18.40 -25.87
C TYR A 444 1.78 19.77 -25.28
N ASP A 445 1.09 20.13 -24.19
CA ASP A 445 1.35 21.33 -23.41
C ASP A 445 1.19 21.03 -21.92
N TYR A 446 2.30 21.10 -21.16
CA TYR A 446 2.43 20.91 -19.71
C TYR A 446 2.68 22.24 -18.99
N THR A 447 2.23 23.38 -19.54
CA THR A 447 2.23 24.66 -18.81
C THR A 447 1.48 24.53 -17.47
N ASP A 448 0.39 23.79 -17.46
CA ASP A 448 -0.21 23.24 -16.23
C ASP A 448 0.19 21.77 -16.06
N MET A 449 1.15 21.51 -15.17
CA MET A 449 1.64 20.16 -14.90
C MET A 449 0.56 19.18 -14.42
N LYS A 450 -0.56 19.67 -13.87
CA LYS A 450 -1.66 18.82 -13.40
C LYS A 450 -2.71 18.54 -14.47
N ARG A 451 -2.82 19.43 -15.45
CA ARG A 451 -3.87 19.38 -16.47
C ARG A 451 -3.29 19.61 -17.86
N PRO A 452 -2.40 18.74 -18.34
CA PRO A 452 -1.78 18.93 -19.65
C PRO A 452 -2.83 18.85 -20.77
N GLN A 453 -2.59 19.55 -21.87
CA GLN A 453 -3.33 19.39 -23.11
C GLN A 453 -2.57 18.42 -24.00
N LEU A 454 -3.23 17.35 -24.48
CA LEU A 454 -2.69 16.38 -25.41
C LEU A 454 -3.61 16.31 -26.64
N THR A 455 -3.04 16.55 -27.83
CA THR A 455 -3.80 16.58 -29.09
C THR A 455 -3.13 15.65 -30.09
N PHE A 456 -3.86 14.67 -30.57
CA PHE A 456 -3.39 13.76 -31.62
C PHE A 456 -3.64 14.41 -32.98
N GLY A 457 -2.59 14.55 -33.77
CA GLY A 457 -2.66 15.16 -35.13
C GLY A 457 -3.21 14.19 -36.18
N THR A 458 -3.11 12.89 -35.95
CA THR A 458 -3.71 11.83 -36.77
C THR A 458 -5.08 11.42 -36.23
N SER A 459 -5.89 10.77 -37.07
CA SER A 459 -7.21 10.28 -36.66
C SER A 459 -7.10 8.99 -35.83
N VAL A 460 -6.93 9.13 -34.52
CA VAL A 460 -6.85 8.00 -33.58
C VAL A 460 -8.17 7.24 -33.41
N THR A 461 -9.21 7.63 -34.15
CA THR A 461 -10.50 6.92 -34.24
C THR A 461 -10.67 6.13 -35.55
N ASP A 462 -9.65 6.13 -36.42
CA ASP A 462 -9.62 5.36 -37.66
C ASP A 462 -8.72 4.13 -37.49
N PRO A 463 -9.25 2.90 -37.59
CA PRO A 463 -8.44 1.69 -37.43
C PRO A 463 -7.32 1.56 -38.47
N SER A 464 -7.47 2.17 -39.64
CA SER A 464 -6.49 2.07 -40.73
C SER A 464 -5.13 2.72 -40.43
N VAL A 465 -5.05 3.62 -39.45
CA VAL A 465 -3.78 4.24 -39.03
C VAL A 465 -2.95 3.34 -38.09
N PHE A 466 -3.58 2.30 -37.53
CA PHE A 466 -2.96 1.47 -36.50
C PHE A 466 -2.55 0.09 -36.99
N GLN A 467 -1.56 -0.47 -36.31
CA GLN A 467 -1.21 -1.87 -36.37
C GLN A 467 -1.19 -2.47 -34.96
N LEU A 468 -1.71 -3.70 -34.80
CA LEU A 468 -1.58 -4.50 -33.60
C LEU A 468 -0.13 -4.92 -33.45
N ALA A 469 0.63 -4.25 -32.59
CA ALA A 469 2.09 -4.27 -32.59
C ALA A 469 2.69 -5.14 -31.47
N GLU A 470 2.01 -5.25 -30.34
CA GLU A 470 2.52 -5.96 -29.16
C GLU A 470 1.40 -6.61 -28.38
N ILE A 471 1.67 -7.82 -27.90
CA ILE A 471 0.83 -8.56 -26.96
C ILE A 471 1.71 -9.07 -25.84
N ARG A 472 1.23 -8.99 -24.60
CA ARG A 472 1.92 -9.47 -23.40
C ARG A 472 0.94 -10.14 -22.47
N ASP A 473 1.38 -11.19 -21.79
CA ASP A 473 0.66 -11.78 -20.67
C ASP A 473 1.66 -12.28 -19.63
N ARG A 474 1.44 -11.91 -18.35
CA ARG A 474 2.40 -12.11 -17.25
C ARG A 474 1.75 -12.73 -16.01
N PRO A 475 1.22 -13.95 -16.09
CA PRO A 475 0.61 -14.59 -14.94
C PRO A 475 1.63 -14.82 -13.83
N SER A 476 1.19 -14.64 -12.56
CA SER A 476 2.05 -14.82 -11.39
C SER A 476 1.30 -15.26 -10.14
N ILE A 477 2.01 -15.88 -9.21
CA ILE A 477 1.51 -16.31 -7.92
C ILE A 477 2.46 -15.79 -6.85
N ILE A 478 1.89 -15.28 -5.75
CA ILE A 478 2.64 -14.84 -4.57
C ILE A 478 2.04 -15.54 -3.35
N GLU A 479 2.88 -16.17 -2.55
CA GLU A 479 2.42 -16.90 -1.38
C GLU A 479 3.24 -16.54 -0.14
N ASN A 480 2.54 -16.24 0.96
CA ASN A 480 3.10 -16.03 2.29
C ASN A 480 2.50 -17.04 3.26
N ARG A 481 3.34 -17.71 4.06
CA ARG A 481 2.90 -18.70 5.06
C ARG A 481 3.61 -18.46 6.38
N PHE A 482 2.85 -18.46 7.47
CA PHE A 482 3.37 -18.45 8.83
C PHE A 482 2.96 -19.71 9.58
N LYS A 483 3.84 -20.18 10.44
CA LYS A 483 3.57 -21.13 11.52
C LYS A 483 4.21 -20.58 12.78
N THR A 484 3.46 -20.50 13.86
CA THR A 484 3.91 -19.88 15.12
C THR A 484 3.52 -20.74 16.31
N ALA A 485 4.42 -20.85 17.27
CA ALA A 485 4.15 -21.40 18.61
C ALA A 485 4.85 -20.50 19.64
N GLN A 486 4.14 -20.10 20.67
CA GLN A 486 4.62 -19.21 21.74
C GLN A 486 4.18 -19.72 23.09
N LEU A 487 5.09 -19.65 24.06
CA LEU A 487 4.80 -19.82 25.48
C LEU A 487 5.08 -18.47 26.16
N ARG A 488 4.13 -17.97 26.93
CA ARG A 488 4.25 -16.78 27.76
C ARG A 488 3.96 -17.17 29.20
N THR A 489 4.73 -16.68 30.14
CA THR A 489 4.53 -16.91 31.56
C THR A 489 4.57 -15.58 32.31
N GLU A 490 3.76 -15.47 33.33
CA GLU A 490 3.74 -14.34 34.25
C GLU A 490 3.73 -14.86 35.69
N TRP A 491 4.60 -14.26 36.50
CA TRP A 491 4.76 -14.63 37.92
C TRP A 491 4.75 -13.36 38.78
N ASP A 492 3.70 -13.20 39.54
CA ASP A 492 3.55 -12.13 40.50
C ASP A 492 4.37 -12.52 41.79
N VAL A 493 5.61 -12.01 41.83
CA VAL A 493 6.60 -12.35 42.87
C VAL A 493 6.28 -11.65 44.17
N ALA A 494 5.78 -10.42 44.09
CA ALA A 494 5.36 -9.61 45.19
C ALA A 494 4.27 -8.62 44.72
N GLU A 495 3.59 -8.00 45.65
CA GLU A 495 2.63 -6.94 45.34
C GLU A 495 3.31 -5.82 44.51
N GLY A 496 2.75 -5.52 43.32
CA GLY A 496 3.29 -4.58 42.36
C GLY A 496 4.57 -4.99 41.63
N PHE A 497 5.00 -6.28 41.72
CA PHE A 497 6.18 -6.79 41.00
C PHE A 497 5.92 -8.13 40.30
N THR A 498 5.93 -8.11 38.99
CA THR A 498 5.67 -9.27 38.12
C THR A 498 6.89 -9.58 37.26
N ILE A 499 7.27 -10.85 37.16
CA ILE A 499 8.26 -11.35 36.19
C ILE A 499 7.51 -12.00 35.03
N LYS A 500 7.80 -11.55 33.81
CA LYS A 500 7.28 -12.15 32.58
C LYS A 500 8.41 -12.80 31.80
N ALA A 501 8.20 -14.03 31.36
CA ALA A 501 9.14 -14.74 30.53
C ALA A 501 8.41 -15.48 29.40
N GLY A 502 9.08 -15.70 28.30
CA GLY A 502 8.47 -16.47 27.23
C GLY A 502 9.47 -16.99 26.22
N ALA A 503 8.99 -17.91 25.41
CA ALA A 503 9.73 -18.51 24.31
C ALA A 503 8.86 -18.55 23.06
N MET A 504 9.48 -18.40 21.91
CA MET A 504 8.76 -18.49 20.65
C MET A 504 9.55 -19.27 19.60
N TRP A 505 8.80 -19.93 18.74
CA TRP A 505 9.25 -20.48 17.47
C TRP A 505 8.32 -19.99 16.37
N ARG A 506 8.87 -19.52 15.27
CA ARG A 506 8.12 -19.06 14.10
C ARG A 506 8.83 -19.45 12.83
N ARG A 507 8.07 -19.90 11.83
CA ARG A 507 8.54 -20.12 10.47
C ARG A 507 7.72 -19.28 9.52
N PHE A 508 8.40 -18.46 8.75
CA PHE A 508 7.84 -17.67 7.65
C PHE A 508 8.39 -18.17 6.31
N ASN A 509 7.53 -18.38 5.34
CA ASN A 509 7.90 -18.67 3.96
C ASN A 509 7.24 -17.65 3.05
N PHE A 510 8.02 -17.10 2.16
CA PHE A 510 7.61 -16.27 1.03
C PHE A 510 8.07 -16.94 -0.25
N ASP A 511 7.13 -17.15 -1.19
CA ASP A 511 7.38 -17.75 -2.49
C ASP A 511 6.69 -16.91 -3.58
N THR A 512 7.36 -16.66 -4.70
CA THR A 512 6.75 -16.06 -5.88
C THR A 512 7.15 -16.83 -7.14
N GLN A 513 6.16 -17.04 -8.03
CA GLN A 513 6.32 -17.64 -9.33
C GLN A 513 5.72 -16.71 -10.36
N ALA A 514 6.43 -16.46 -11.44
CA ALA A 514 5.97 -15.62 -12.53
C ALA A 514 6.38 -16.18 -13.89
N PHE A 515 5.53 -15.93 -14.85
CA PHE A 515 5.69 -16.38 -16.22
C PHE A 515 5.46 -15.21 -17.19
N THR A 516 5.83 -15.37 -18.44
CA THR A 516 5.66 -14.36 -19.47
C THR A 516 5.34 -14.99 -20.82
N ARG A 517 4.50 -14.34 -21.58
CA ARG A 517 4.23 -14.53 -22.99
C ARG A 517 4.48 -13.22 -23.75
N ASP A 518 5.54 -12.51 -23.42
CA ASP A 518 5.86 -11.23 -24.07
C ASP A 518 6.20 -11.46 -25.54
N THR A 519 5.52 -10.76 -26.43
CA THR A 519 5.73 -10.88 -27.86
C THR A 519 5.44 -9.57 -28.57
N ALA A 520 6.47 -9.00 -29.20
CA ALA A 520 6.25 -8.08 -30.30
C ALA A 520 5.72 -8.91 -31.50
N VAL A 521 4.55 -8.57 -31.99
CA VAL A 521 3.88 -9.36 -33.05
C VAL A 521 4.72 -9.42 -34.32
N CYS A 522 5.42 -8.33 -34.63
CA CYS A 522 6.34 -8.23 -35.76
C CYS A 522 7.63 -7.53 -35.31
N GLY A 523 8.45 -8.22 -34.53
CA GLY A 523 9.77 -7.71 -34.13
C GLY A 523 10.87 -8.23 -35.05
N ASN A 524 11.82 -7.40 -35.45
CA ASN A 524 13.09 -7.76 -36.08
C ASN A 524 13.01 -8.82 -37.23
N GLY A 525 11.97 -8.79 -38.04
CA GLY A 525 11.85 -9.67 -39.21
C GLY A 525 11.45 -11.11 -38.89
N GLY A 526 10.88 -11.37 -37.72
CA GLY A 526 10.40 -12.71 -37.34
C GLY A 526 9.06 -13.07 -37.98
N VAL A 527 8.90 -14.35 -38.30
CA VAL A 527 7.61 -14.96 -38.61
C VAL A 527 6.88 -15.19 -37.28
N ASP A 528 5.60 -14.82 -37.18
CA ASP A 528 4.80 -15.28 -36.05
C ASP A 528 4.68 -16.80 -36.10
N ARG A 529 5.34 -17.50 -35.19
CA ARG A 529 5.43 -18.97 -35.16
C ARG A 529 4.10 -19.64 -34.82
N VAL A 530 3.18 -18.91 -34.20
CA VAL A 530 1.87 -19.44 -33.74
C VAL A 530 0.86 -19.36 -34.87
N LEU A 531 0.80 -18.24 -35.58
CA LEU A 531 -0.11 -18.05 -36.71
C LEU A 531 0.42 -18.62 -38.01
N GLY A 532 1.72 -18.89 -38.13
CA GLY A 532 2.35 -19.56 -39.25
C GLY A 532 2.26 -18.86 -40.62
N THR A 533 1.51 -17.78 -40.69
CA THR A 533 1.12 -17.09 -41.92
C THR A 533 1.61 -15.65 -42.02
N LEU A 534 2.00 -15.03 -40.93
CA LEU A 534 2.45 -13.66 -40.96
C LEU A 534 3.96 -13.58 -41.16
N THR A 535 4.34 -13.16 -42.32
CA THR A 535 5.66 -12.63 -42.56
C THR A 535 5.64 -11.14 -42.41
N CYS A 536 5.96 -10.62 -41.21
CA CYS A 536 6.43 -9.27 -41.14
C CYS A 536 7.81 -9.24 -41.76
N SER A 537 7.89 -8.77 -42.97
CA SER A 537 9.16 -8.46 -43.61
C SER A 537 9.37 -6.95 -43.60
N PRO A 538 9.79 -6.37 -42.46
CA PRO A 538 9.92 -4.92 -42.35
C PRO A 538 11.14 -4.49 -43.17
N THR A 539 10.90 -3.87 -44.27
CA THR A 539 11.91 -3.06 -44.95
C THR A 539 12.19 -1.77 -44.18
N SER A 540 11.25 -1.36 -43.34
CA SER A 540 11.36 -0.27 -42.41
C SER A 540 10.45 -0.51 -41.21
N LEU A 541 10.88 -0.11 -39.99
CA LEU A 541 10.05 -0.09 -38.78
C LEU A 541 9.33 1.25 -38.55
N PHE A 542 9.62 2.22 -39.39
CA PHE A 542 9.09 3.59 -39.29
C PHE A 542 8.76 4.13 -40.69
N GLY A 543 7.86 5.12 -40.70
CA GLY A 543 7.39 5.75 -41.92
C GLY A 543 6.10 5.14 -42.47
N PRO A 544 5.47 5.75 -43.47
CA PRO A 544 4.12 5.45 -43.93
C PRO A 544 3.94 4.04 -44.51
N THR A 545 5.03 3.35 -44.86
CA THR A 545 5.02 1.99 -45.38
C THR A 545 5.62 0.95 -44.44
N ALA A 546 5.83 1.34 -43.18
CA ALA A 546 6.40 0.42 -42.19
C ALA A 546 5.40 -0.65 -41.75
N VAL A 547 5.91 -1.89 -41.67
CA VAL A 547 5.11 -3.02 -41.15
C VAL A 547 5.76 -3.56 -39.89
N TYR A 548 5.06 -3.41 -38.76
CA TYR A 548 5.52 -3.78 -37.42
C TYR A 548 4.45 -4.53 -36.61
N GLY A 549 3.27 -4.74 -37.18
CA GLY A 549 2.14 -5.46 -36.60
C GLY A 549 1.10 -5.89 -37.64
N PHE A 550 -0.02 -6.38 -37.19
CA PHE A 550 -1.18 -6.67 -38.00
C PHE A 550 -2.00 -5.41 -38.25
N PRO A 551 -2.55 -5.20 -39.47
CA PRO A 551 -3.52 -4.14 -39.70
C PRO A 551 -4.69 -4.24 -38.67
N VAL A 552 -5.04 -3.12 -38.06
CA VAL A 552 -6.20 -3.04 -37.17
C VAL A 552 -7.47 -2.88 -38.01
N THR A 553 -8.54 -3.50 -37.57
CA THR A 553 -9.88 -3.47 -38.14
C THR A 553 -10.92 -3.19 -37.07
N ASP A 554 -12.14 -2.81 -37.43
CA ASP A 554 -13.25 -2.64 -36.47
C ASP A 554 -13.52 -3.92 -35.65
N ALA A 555 -13.18 -5.10 -36.17
CA ALA A 555 -13.36 -6.38 -35.48
C ALA A 555 -12.33 -6.61 -34.35
N LEU A 556 -11.23 -5.88 -34.34
CA LEU A 556 -10.17 -6.00 -33.35
C LEU A 556 -10.12 -4.81 -32.39
N SER A 557 -10.98 -3.82 -32.55
CA SER A 557 -10.92 -2.54 -31.83
C SER A 557 -12.27 -2.15 -31.25
N GLU A 558 -12.22 -1.42 -30.16
CA GLU A 558 -13.36 -0.75 -29.56
C GLU A 558 -13.10 0.76 -29.41
N MET A 559 -14.17 1.57 -29.48
CA MET A 559 -14.08 3.01 -29.28
C MET A 559 -14.07 3.35 -27.80
N PHE A 560 -13.02 4.00 -27.34
CA PHE A 560 -12.93 4.55 -26.00
C PHE A 560 -13.23 6.05 -26.02
N ASN A 561 -14.03 6.52 -25.04
CA ASN A 561 -14.33 7.92 -24.82
C ASN A 561 -13.92 8.30 -23.40
N LEU A 562 -12.99 9.24 -23.28
CA LEU A 562 -12.48 9.74 -22.01
C LEU A 562 -13.58 10.46 -21.23
N GLY A 563 -13.78 10.08 -19.96
CA GLY A 563 -14.72 10.72 -19.05
C GLY A 563 -14.19 12.04 -18.47
N ARG A 564 -14.63 12.37 -17.27
CA ARG A 564 -14.22 13.57 -16.51
C ARG A 564 -12.80 13.41 -15.94
N ALA A 565 -11.78 13.45 -16.75
CA ALA A 565 -10.38 13.27 -16.33
C ALA A 565 -9.66 14.58 -15.94
N GLY A 566 -10.39 15.69 -15.84
CA GLY A 566 -9.81 17.00 -15.57
C GLY A 566 -9.06 17.62 -16.75
N GLN A 567 -9.18 17.05 -17.95
CA GLN A 567 -8.54 17.53 -19.17
C GLN A 567 -9.03 18.93 -19.58
N PRO A 568 -8.15 19.79 -20.16
CA PRO A 568 -8.54 21.11 -20.68
C PRO A 568 -9.36 21.01 -21.96
N GLU A 569 -9.98 22.13 -22.34
CA GLU A 569 -10.64 22.26 -23.63
C GLU A 569 -9.62 22.09 -24.78
N GLY A 570 -10.03 21.40 -25.85
CA GLY A 570 -9.15 21.11 -27.00
C GLY A 570 -8.30 19.82 -26.83
N ASN A 571 -8.40 19.14 -25.73
CA ASN A 571 -7.78 17.82 -25.56
C ASN A 571 -8.46 16.78 -26.46
N THR A 572 -7.72 15.82 -26.99
CA THR A 572 -8.31 14.67 -27.69
C THR A 572 -8.95 13.73 -26.66
N ASN A 573 -10.25 13.46 -26.80
CA ASN A 573 -11.06 12.75 -25.80
C ASN A 573 -11.64 11.41 -26.29
N ALA A 574 -11.29 10.98 -27.50
CA ALA A 574 -11.73 9.69 -28.04
C ALA A 574 -10.64 9.06 -28.90
N TRP A 575 -10.48 7.75 -28.77
CA TRP A 575 -9.55 6.94 -29.58
C TRP A 575 -9.97 5.47 -29.59
N LEU A 576 -9.47 4.71 -30.55
CA LEU A 576 -9.61 3.26 -30.59
C LEU A 576 -8.64 2.62 -29.62
N VAL A 577 -9.08 1.58 -28.92
CA VAL A 577 -8.23 0.69 -28.13
C VAL A 577 -8.43 -0.76 -28.62
N PRO A 578 -7.51 -1.68 -28.35
CA PRO A 578 -7.73 -3.10 -28.62
C PRO A 578 -9.00 -3.63 -27.93
N ASP A 579 -9.86 -4.31 -28.66
CA ASP A 579 -10.80 -5.26 -28.07
C ASP A 579 -10.00 -6.45 -27.55
N LEU A 580 -9.93 -6.60 -26.22
CA LEU A 580 -9.06 -7.59 -25.60
C LEU A 580 -9.40 -9.02 -26.01
N ASP A 581 -10.68 -9.37 -26.00
CA ASP A 581 -11.13 -10.73 -26.31
C ASP A 581 -10.88 -11.07 -27.78
N ALA A 582 -11.26 -10.17 -28.68
CA ALA A 582 -11.06 -10.35 -30.11
C ALA A 582 -9.58 -10.37 -30.49
N ALA A 583 -8.77 -9.48 -29.95
CA ALA A 583 -7.34 -9.40 -30.24
C ALA A 583 -6.55 -10.56 -29.62
N ALA A 584 -6.91 -11.01 -28.40
CA ALA A 584 -6.32 -12.19 -27.79
C ALA A 584 -6.65 -13.46 -28.57
N ALA A 585 -7.91 -13.62 -29.01
CA ALA A 585 -8.33 -14.75 -29.85
C ALA A 585 -7.64 -14.72 -31.21
N PHE A 586 -7.57 -13.56 -31.89
CA PHE A 586 -6.90 -13.39 -33.17
C PHE A 586 -5.42 -13.77 -33.12
N THR A 587 -4.73 -13.45 -32.01
CA THR A 587 -3.30 -13.70 -31.81
C THR A 587 -3.00 -15.04 -31.15
N ASN A 588 -4.01 -15.83 -30.77
CA ASN A 588 -3.90 -17.04 -29.94
C ASN A 588 -3.05 -16.79 -28.67
N LEU A 589 -3.23 -15.61 -28.04
CA LEU A 589 -2.36 -15.17 -26.96
C LEU A 589 -2.26 -16.20 -25.82
N TYR A 590 -3.38 -16.72 -25.35
CA TYR A 590 -3.39 -17.63 -24.20
C TYR A 590 -2.94 -19.06 -24.51
N ASP A 591 -2.90 -19.44 -25.79
CA ASP A 591 -2.38 -20.74 -26.24
C ASP A 591 -0.86 -20.72 -26.50
N ARG A 592 -0.23 -19.53 -26.43
CA ARG A 592 1.21 -19.41 -26.61
C ARG A 592 1.94 -19.97 -25.38
N PRO A 593 3.13 -20.61 -25.58
CA PRO A 593 3.86 -21.19 -24.46
C PRO A 593 4.30 -20.13 -23.46
N LEU A 594 4.16 -20.46 -22.17
CA LEU A 594 4.69 -19.67 -21.08
C LEU A 594 6.19 -19.88 -20.94
N ALA A 595 6.93 -18.80 -20.82
CA ALA A 595 8.33 -18.78 -20.39
C ALA A 595 8.43 -18.35 -18.92
N LEU A 596 9.42 -18.85 -18.20
CA LEU A 596 9.68 -18.40 -16.82
C LEU A 596 10.19 -16.96 -16.83
N ASP A 597 9.59 -16.10 -16.02
CA ASP A 597 10.19 -14.82 -15.63
C ASP A 597 11.22 -15.06 -14.53
N ALA A 598 12.48 -15.27 -14.93
CA ALA A 598 13.54 -15.67 -14.02
C ALA A 598 13.73 -14.69 -12.83
N GLY A 599 13.51 -13.39 -13.03
CA GLY A 599 13.68 -12.37 -12.00
C GLY A 599 12.65 -12.45 -10.86
N ASN A 600 11.49 -13.03 -11.14
CA ASN A 600 10.37 -13.12 -10.19
C ASN A 600 10.05 -14.57 -9.75
N ASN A 601 10.93 -15.54 -10.03
CA ASN A 601 10.86 -16.90 -9.47
C ASN A 601 11.86 -17.02 -8.33
N ARG A 602 11.41 -16.73 -7.12
CA ARG A 602 12.27 -16.55 -5.96
C ARG A 602 11.51 -16.70 -4.64
N GLY A 603 12.24 -16.93 -3.56
CA GLY A 603 11.63 -17.01 -2.24
C GLY A 603 12.60 -16.86 -1.09
N VAL A 604 12.04 -16.70 0.09
CA VAL A 604 12.75 -16.56 1.37
C VAL A 604 12.04 -17.40 2.43
N GLN A 605 12.79 -18.25 3.09
CA GLN A 605 12.34 -18.93 4.31
C GLN A 605 13.10 -18.38 5.51
N GLU A 606 12.39 -17.99 6.56
CA GLU A 606 12.95 -17.58 7.83
C GLU A 606 12.42 -18.46 8.97
N THR A 607 13.31 -19.05 9.74
CA THR A 607 12.96 -19.76 10.97
C THR A 607 13.52 -18.93 12.13
N THR A 608 12.62 -18.37 12.93
CA THR A 608 12.95 -17.52 14.08
C THR A 608 12.70 -18.28 15.37
N LYS A 609 13.67 -18.28 16.27
CA LYS A 609 13.57 -18.80 17.63
C LYS A 609 14.00 -17.70 18.58
N GLY A 610 13.28 -17.53 19.67
CA GLY A 610 13.60 -16.47 20.62
C GLY A 610 12.99 -16.69 21.99
N GLY A 611 13.39 -15.86 22.91
CA GLY A 611 12.82 -15.80 24.24
C GLY A 611 12.99 -14.40 24.81
N TYR A 612 12.26 -14.10 25.87
CA TYR A 612 12.35 -12.83 26.56
C TYR A 612 12.25 -13.00 28.07
N LEU A 613 12.79 -12.03 28.76
CA LEU A 613 12.59 -11.82 30.19
C LEU A 613 12.25 -10.35 30.41
N GLN A 614 11.17 -10.07 31.13
CA GLN A 614 10.67 -8.73 31.42
C GLN A 614 10.28 -8.64 32.90
N PHE A 615 10.51 -7.50 33.50
CA PHE A 615 10.14 -7.15 34.85
C PHE A 615 9.15 -5.99 34.78
N ASP A 616 7.97 -6.20 35.35
CA ASP A 616 6.94 -5.17 35.50
C ASP A 616 6.90 -4.77 36.97
N ALA A 617 6.92 -3.48 37.25
CA ALA A 617 6.87 -2.97 38.61
C ALA A 617 5.91 -1.78 38.70
N LYS A 618 5.10 -1.75 39.77
CA LYS A 618 4.23 -0.64 40.14
C LYS A 618 4.52 -0.28 41.58
N GLY A 619 4.52 1.00 41.90
CA GLY A 619 4.77 1.44 43.28
C GLY A 619 4.86 2.95 43.39
N GLU A 620 5.38 3.42 44.50
CA GLU A 620 5.63 4.83 44.78
C GLU A 620 7.12 5.07 45.01
N LEU A 621 7.69 6.09 44.37
CA LEU A 621 9.06 6.52 44.55
C LEU A 621 9.09 8.04 44.83
N LEU A 622 9.57 8.45 45.97
CA LEU A 622 9.66 9.88 46.41
C LEU A 622 8.29 10.61 46.38
N GLY A 623 7.19 9.91 46.71
CA GLY A 623 5.85 10.48 46.66
C GLY A 623 5.22 10.56 45.28
N LEU A 624 5.83 9.89 44.31
CA LEU A 624 5.36 9.82 42.93
C LEU A 624 5.04 8.36 42.58
N GLU A 625 3.79 8.09 42.24
CA GLU A 625 3.38 6.76 41.73
C GLU A 625 4.02 6.50 40.37
N TYR A 626 4.42 5.25 40.13
CA TYR A 626 4.99 4.82 38.86
C TYR A 626 4.53 3.41 38.47
N ALA A 627 4.55 3.16 37.16
CA ALA A 627 4.52 1.84 36.56
C ALA A 627 5.67 1.70 35.56
N LEU A 628 6.40 0.59 35.61
CA LEU A 628 7.59 0.33 34.81
C LEU A 628 7.47 -1.04 34.16
N ASN A 629 7.87 -1.17 32.91
CA ASN A 629 8.30 -2.45 32.37
C ASN A 629 9.73 -2.32 31.81
N ALA A 630 10.57 -3.29 32.09
CA ALA A 630 11.94 -3.33 31.57
C ALA A 630 12.34 -4.79 31.30
N GLY A 631 12.96 -5.05 30.16
CA GLY A 631 13.33 -6.39 29.81
C GLY A 631 14.27 -6.48 28.62
N ILE A 632 14.56 -7.71 28.24
CA ILE A 632 15.41 -8.04 27.11
C ILE A 632 14.81 -9.22 26.33
N ARG A 633 14.84 -9.12 25.03
CA ARG A 633 14.45 -10.17 24.09
C ARG A 633 15.66 -10.64 23.29
N TYR A 634 15.85 -11.93 23.19
CA TYR A 634 16.83 -12.57 22.31
C TYR A 634 16.12 -13.23 21.15
N VAL A 635 16.63 -13.04 19.95
CA VAL A 635 16.06 -13.61 18.71
C VAL A 635 17.17 -14.14 17.83
N LYS A 636 17.06 -15.39 17.41
CA LYS A 636 17.92 -16.00 16.37
C LYS A 636 17.08 -16.30 15.14
N THR A 637 17.55 -15.88 13.97
CA THR A 637 16.91 -16.12 12.67
C THR A 637 17.84 -16.95 11.79
N ASP A 638 17.35 -18.11 11.35
CA ASP A 638 17.93 -18.93 10.31
C ASP A 638 17.20 -18.61 8.99
N GLN A 639 17.91 -18.10 7.98
CA GLN A 639 17.37 -17.66 6.70
C GLN A 639 17.90 -18.53 5.57
N SER A 640 17.01 -18.95 4.67
CA SER A 640 17.34 -19.59 3.39
C SER A 640 16.66 -18.78 2.27
N SER A 641 17.44 -18.27 1.33
CA SER A 641 16.94 -17.48 0.20
C SER A 641 17.27 -18.19 -1.10
N TYR A 642 16.32 -18.27 -2.02
CA TYR A 642 16.54 -18.86 -3.33
C TYR A 642 16.04 -17.96 -4.46
N GLY A 643 16.57 -18.18 -5.66
CA GLY A 643 16.18 -17.47 -6.88
C GLY A 643 16.92 -18.00 -8.10
N LEU A 644 16.47 -17.62 -9.28
CA LEU A 644 17.12 -17.98 -10.52
C LEU A 644 18.20 -16.96 -10.88
N VAL A 645 19.45 -17.41 -10.98
CA VAL A 645 20.58 -16.61 -11.46
C VAL A 645 21.04 -17.16 -12.80
N SER A 646 20.98 -16.35 -13.83
CA SER A 646 21.25 -16.80 -15.21
C SER A 646 20.46 -18.07 -15.62
N GLY A 647 19.23 -18.22 -15.06
CA GLY A 647 18.36 -19.39 -15.31
C GLY A 647 18.68 -20.64 -14.47
N VAL A 648 19.65 -20.58 -13.58
CA VAL A 648 20.02 -21.66 -12.65
C VAL A 648 19.57 -21.31 -11.25
N GLU A 649 18.95 -22.26 -10.55
CA GLU A 649 18.54 -22.08 -9.16
C GLU A 649 19.77 -21.93 -8.25
N ALA A 650 19.75 -20.89 -7.45
CA ALA A 650 20.72 -20.61 -6.41
C ALA A 650 20.06 -20.51 -5.06
N VAL A 651 20.61 -21.21 -4.07
CA VAL A 651 20.16 -21.17 -2.67
C VAL A 651 21.31 -20.63 -1.82
N VAL A 652 20.98 -19.65 -0.98
CA VAL A 652 21.95 -19.04 -0.05
C VAL A 652 21.37 -19.10 1.37
N GLU A 653 22.15 -19.66 2.29
CA GLU A 653 21.75 -19.81 3.70
C GLU A 653 22.55 -18.84 4.57
N ARG A 654 21.91 -18.36 5.64
CA ARG A 654 22.47 -17.41 6.59
C ARG A 654 21.81 -17.57 7.96
N SER A 655 22.54 -17.25 9.02
CA SER A 655 22.01 -17.15 10.39
C SER A 655 22.52 -15.88 11.05
N TYR A 656 21.68 -15.24 11.84
CA TYR A 656 22.02 -14.04 12.64
C TYR A 656 21.17 -14.01 13.92
N ASP A 657 21.60 -13.24 14.90
CA ASP A 657 20.89 -13.04 16.16
C ASP A 657 20.95 -11.60 16.65
N ASP A 658 19.96 -11.24 17.45
CA ASP A 658 19.81 -9.88 17.98
C ASP A 658 19.37 -9.93 19.46
N TRP A 659 19.93 -9.02 20.27
CA TRP A 659 19.53 -8.75 21.63
C TRP A 659 18.83 -7.40 21.69
N LEU A 660 17.60 -7.36 22.17
CA LEU A 660 16.70 -6.23 22.09
C LEU A 660 16.25 -5.80 23.50
N PRO A 661 17.03 -4.99 24.19
CA PRO A 661 16.64 -4.40 25.46
C PRO A 661 15.54 -3.34 25.26
N SER A 662 14.61 -3.26 26.22
CA SER A 662 13.54 -2.24 26.22
C SER A 662 13.16 -1.87 27.66
N ALA A 663 12.78 -0.60 27.83
CA ALA A 663 12.25 -0.10 29.07
C ALA A 663 11.21 0.98 28.81
N ASN A 664 10.08 0.90 29.51
CA ASN A 664 9.02 1.91 29.52
C ASN A 664 8.68 2.26 30.96
N ILE A 665 8.50 3.54 31.27
CA ILE A 665 8.05 4.02 32.57
C ILE A 665 6.91 5.03 32.39
N ALA A 666 5.84 4.82 33.15
CA ALA A 666 4.75 5.76 33.32
C ALA A 666 4.82 6.34 34.75
N LEU A 667 4.87 7.65 34.87
CA LEU A 667 4.87 8.41 36.11
C LEU A 667 3.51 9.10 36.23
N TYR A 668 2.95 9.11 37.44
CA TYR A 668 1.63 9.68 37.73
C TYR A 668 1.77 10.88 38.68
N PRO A 669 2.17 12.09 38.21
CA PRO A 669 2.31 13.30 39.03
C PRO A 669 0.98 13.78 39.62
N ALA A 670 -0.14 13.39 39.00
CA ALA A 670 -1.49 13.59 39.50
C ALA A 670 -2.39 12.46 38.95
N GLN A 671 -3.54 12.22 39.58
CA GLN A 671 -4.48 11.15 39.19
C GLN A 671 -4.90 11.17 37.69
N ASN A 672 -4.86 12.36 37.10
CA ASN A 672 -5.27 12.59 35.72
C ASN A 672 -4.12 13.00 34.78
N LEU A 673 -2.87 12.93 35.21
CA LEU A 673 -1.68 13.32 34.45
C LEU A 673 -0.68 12.16 34.41
N ILE A 674 -0.30 11.74 33.24
CA ILE A 674 0.67 10.68 33.01
C ILE A 674 1.86 11.23 32.21
N VAL A 675 3.07 10.97 32.69
CA VAL A 675 4.31 11.22 31.95
C VAL A 675 4.93 9.88 31.59
N ARG A 676 5.10 9.60 30.31
CA ARG A 676 5.69 8.36 29.82
C ARG A 676 7.08 8.61 29.24
N LEU A 677 8.02 7.71 29.54
CA LEU A 677 9.33 7.67 28.91
C LEU A 677 9.60 6.25 28.45
N ALA A 678 10.21 6.10 27.29
CA ALA A 678 10.59 4.80 26.76
C ALA A 678 11.93 4.84 26.03
N ALA A 679 12.69 3.75 26.13
CA ALA A 679 13.89 3.51 25.35
C ALA A 679 13.96 2.03 24.95
N ALA A 680 14.30 1.75 23.68
CA ALA A 680 14.39 0.39 23.20
C ALA A 680 15.33 0.25 22.00
N GLU A 681 15.99 -0.90 21.90
CA GLU A 681 16.57 -1.38 20.65
C GLU A 681 15.58 -2.25 19.90
N VAL A 682 15.41 -1.98 18.61
CA VAL A 682 14.45 -2.65 17.74
C VAL A 682 15.08 -3.05 16.42
N ILE A 683 14.52 -4.09 15.80
CA ILE A 683 14.94 -4.52 14.45
C ILE A 683 13.76 -4.55 13.51
N THR A 684 14.05 -4.46 12.21
CA THR A 684 13.14 -4.84 11.13
C THR A 684 13.93 -5.55 10.03
N ARG A 685 13.41 -6.66 9.52
CA ARG A 685 14.07 -7.43 8.47
C ARG A 685 14.01 -6.71 7.12
N PRO A 686 15.04 -6.87 6.24
CA PRO A 686 15.04 -6.26 4.91
C PRO A 686 13.89 -6.74 4.04
N THR A 687 13.67 -6.01 2.93
CA THR A 687 12.68 -6.37 1.92
C THR A 687 12.96 -7.74 1.32
N LEU A 688 11.91 -8.53 1.08
CA LEU A 688 12.03 -9.90 0.58
C LEU A 688 12.74 -9.98 -0.77
N GLY A 689 12.39 -9.05 -1.68
CA GLY A 689 13.01 -8.99 -3.00
C GLY A 689 14.51 -8.73 -2.97
N SER A 690 14.99 -7.93 -2.01
CA SER A 690 16.42 -7.63 -1.86
C SER A 690 17.21 -8.80 -1.27
N LEU A 691 16.56 -9.70 -0.51
CA LEU A 691 17.18 -10.87 0.10
C LEU A 691 17.34 -12.06 -0.84
N THR A 692 16.73 -12.05 -2.03
CA THR A 692 16.77 -13.19 -2.95
C THR A 692 17.92 -13.07 -3.92
N PRO A 693 18.65 -14.18 -4.23
CA PRO A 693 19.82 -14.15 -5.11
C PRO A 693 19.48 -14.02 -6.60
N GLY A 694 18.19 -13.88 -6.98
CA GLY A 694 17.78 -13.83 -8.38
C GLY A 694 18.46 -12.74 -9.21
N GLY A 695 18.80 -13.05 -10.47
CA GLY A 695 19.51 -12.11 -11.33
C GLY A 695 20.37 -12.74 -12.41
N SER A 696 21.55 -12.18 -12.65
CA SER A 696 22.51 -12.67 -13.67
C SER A 696 23.95 -12.67 -13.18
N ALA A 697 24.75 -13.62 -13.63
CA ALA A 697 26.16 -13.69 -13.38
C ALA A 697 26.92 -13.88 -14.69
N ASP A 698 27.88 -13.00 -14.97
CA ASP A 698 28.73 -13.02 -16.16
C ASP A 698 30.19 -13.30 -15.76
N GLY A 699 30.61 -14.56 -15.95
CA GLY A 699 31.97 -15.01 -15.68
C GLY A 699 33.00 -14.61 -16.71
N PHE A 700 32.61 -14.02 -17.85
CA PHE A 700 33.52 -13.48 -18.85
C PHE A 700 33.97 -12.06 -18.49
N ASN A 701 33.05 -11.23 -18.02
CA ASN A 701 33.31 -9.84 -17.68
C ASN A 701 33.38 -9.59 -16.18
N PHE A 702 33.33 -10.63 -15.34
CA PHE A 702 33.40 -10.59 -13.89
C PHE A 702 32.33 -9.66 -13.27
N ARG A 703 31.07 -9.86 -13.65
CA ARG A 703 29.94 -9.07 -13.17
C ARG A 703 28.85 -9.95 -12.61
N VAL A 704 28.26 -9.50 -11.49
CA VAL A 704 27.05 -10.10 -10.91
C VAL A 704 26.04 -8.99 -10.68
N ASN A 705 24.80 -9.23 -11.13
CA ASN A 705 23.65 -8.40 -10.80
C ASN A 705 22.61 -9.29 -10.12
N SER A 706 22.47 -9.13 -8.80
CA SER A 706 21.57 -9.98 -8.01
C SER A 706 21.14 -9.25 -6.73
N GLY A 707 20.10 -9.75 -6.07
CA GLY A 707 19.83 -9.35 -4.69
C GLY A 707 20.95 -9.83 -3.76
N ASN A 708 20.88 -9.43 -2.50
CA ASN A 708 21.89 -9.71 -1.48
C ASN A 708 21.27 -10.47 -0.28
N PRO A 709 21.42 -11.80 -0.23
CA PRO A 709 20.93 -12.60 0.90
C PRO A 709 21.61 -12.24 2.25
N PHE A 710 22.74 -11.52 2.23
CA PHE A 710 23.51 -11.14 3.42
C PHE A 710 23.18 -9.76 3.97
N LEU A 711 22.10 -9.12 3.53
CA LEU A 711 21.64 -7.85 4.08
C LEU A 711 21.31 -7.98 5.56
N ASP A 712 21.92 -7.14 6.39
CA ASP A 712 21.59 -7.09 7.80
C ASP A 712 20.22 -6.48 8.05
N PRO A 713 19.53 -6.90 9.12
CA PRO A 713 18.34 -6.22 9.58
C PRO A 713 18.58 -4.72 9.81
N PHE A 714 17.55 -3.93 9.59
CA PHE A 714 17.53 -2.53 10.05
C PHE A 714 17.47 -2.53 11.56
N ARG A 715 18.50 -1.99 12.23
CA ARG A 715 18.56 -1.80 13.66
C ARG A 715 18.32 -0.35 14.00
N ALA A 716 17.65 -0.08 15.10
CA ALA A 716 17.44 1.28 15.57
C ALA A 716 17.34 1.34 17.09
N THR A 717 17.86 2.45 17.65
CA THR A 717 17.58 2.85 19.02
C THR A 717 16.48 3.89 19.02
N ASN A 718 15.39 3.59 19.71
CA ASN A 718 14.22 4.46 19.84
C ASN A 718 14.18 5.09 21.23
N TYR A 719 13.81 6.37 21.27
CA TYR A 719 13.51 7.11 22.49
C TYR A 719 12.16 7.80 22.34
N ASP A 720 11.31 7.67 23.35
CA ASP A 720 9.97 8.25 23.37
C ASP A 720 9.74 8.98 24.69
N ALA A 721 9.03 10.11 24.63
CA ALA A 721 8.55 10.85 25.78
C ALA A 721 7.16 11.40 25.51
N ALA A 722 6.22 11.27 26.46
CA ALA A 722 4.86 11.77 26.30
C ALA A 722 4.33 12.35 27.62
N ILE A 723 3.46 13.34 27.48
CA ILE A 723 2.64 13.89 28.56
C ILE A 723 1.18 13.75 28.13
N GLU A 724 0.39 13.11 28.97
CA GLU A 724 -1.02 12.82 28.71
C GLU A 724 -1.86 13.36 29.88
N TRP A 725 -2.79 14.25 29.58
CA TRP A 725 -3.68 14.86 30.57
C TRP A 725 -5.13 14.43 30.32
N TYR A 726 -5.63 13.59 31.22
CA TYR A 726 -6.99 13.04 31.24
C TYR A 726 -7.91 13.90 32.11
N PHE A 727 -8.19 15.10 31.68
CA PHE A 727 -8.80 16.15 32.51
C PHE A 727 -10.30 15.99 32.81
N ALA A 728 -10.98 15.08 32.11
CA ALA A 728 -12.37 14.67 32.36
C ALA A 728 -12.63 13.29 31.75
N PRO A 729 -13.76 12.61 32.07
CA PRO A 729 -14.20 11.40 31.36
C PRO A 729 -14.24 11.66 29.86
N GLN A 730 -13.72 10.73 29.05
CA GLN A 730 -13.62 10.84 27.59
C GLN A 730 -12.76 12.02 27.08
N ALA A 731 -12.04 12.73 27.94
CA ALA A 731 -11.24 13.91 27.58
C ALA A 731 -9.74 13.63 27.71
N LEU A 732 -8.98 13.95 26.67
CA LEU A 732 -7.54 13.78 26.59
C LEU A 732 -6.90 14.94 25.86
N LEU A 733 -5.82 15.48 26.45
CA LEU A 733 -4.82 16.25 25.71
C LEU A 733 -3.49 15.52 25.84
N SER A 734 -2.80 15.28 24.73
CA SER A 734 -1.48 14.65 24.77
C SER A 734 -0.48 15.32 23.85
N ILE A 735 0.76 15.34 24.29
CA ILE A 735 1.94 15.67 23.50
C ILE A 735 2.95 14.54 23.64
N ALA A 736 3.42 14.00 22.53
CA ALA A 736 4.47 13.00 22.51
C ALA A 736 5.60 13.42 21.57
N GLY A 737 6.83 13.19 21.99
CA GLY A 737 8.03 13.35 21.18
C GLY A 737 8.72 12.01 20.99
N PHE A 738 9.33 11.78 19.82
CA PHE A 738 10.09 10.58 19.55
C PHE A 738 11.37 10.86 18.79
N ILE A 739 12.39 10.03 18.99
CA ILE A 739 13.65 10.00 18.24
C ILE A 739 13.92 8.54 17.90
N LYS A 740 14.21 8.27 16.61
CA LYS A 740 14.65 6.97 16.12
C LYS A 740 15.98 7.15 15.41
N ASN A 741 17.02 6.54 15.94
CA ASN A 741 18.34 6.49 15.31
C ASN A 741 18.46 5.15 14.60
N VAL A 742 18.35 5.15 13.28
CA VAL A 742 18.44 3.95 12.43
C VAL A 742 19.87 3.79 11.93
N ASP A 743 20.47 2.64 12.15
CA ASP A 743 21.90 2.41 11.87
C ASP A 743 22.19 2.37 10.37
N SER A 744 21.30 1.78 9.58
CA SER A 744 21.46 1.67 8.13
C SER A 744 20.13 1.55 7.41
N PHE A 745 20.09 2.01 6.17
CA PHE A 745 19.02 1.71 5.20
C PHE A 745 19.60 1.00 3.99
N THR A 746 18.82 0.14 3.35
CA THR A 746 19.24 -0.53 2.13
C THR A 746 19.26 0.43 0.95
N GLN A 747 20.30 0.33 0.13
CA GLN A 747 20.46 1.07 -1.12
C GLN A 747 21.09 0.21 -2.20
N SER A 748 20.75 0.46 -3.46
CA SER A 748 21.43 -0.18 -4.59
C SER A 748 22.82 0.39 -4.77
N ALA A 749 23.80 -0.47 -4.96
CA ALA A 749 25.19 -0.09 -5.18
C ALA A 749 25.87 -0.99 -6.23
N ALA A 750 26.89 -0.43 -6.90
CA ALA A 750 27.85 -1.19 -7.66
C ALA A 750 29.13 -1.30 -6.82
N VAL A 751 29.36 -2.46 -6.23
CA VAL A 751 30.55 -2.76 -5.44
C VAL A 751 31.64 -3.26 -6.38
N THR A 752 32.67 -2.44 -6.60
CA THR A 752 33.87 -2.80 -7.39
C THR A 752 34.89 -3.47 -6.50
N GLU A 753 35.84 -4.14 -7.10
CA GLU A 753 36.91 -4.87 -6.38
C GLU A 753 36.35 -5.92 -5.39
N ALA A 754 35.19 -6.48 -5.72
CA ALA A 754 34.59 -7.57 -4.95
C ALA A 754 35.06 -8.94 -5.41
N THR A 755 34.73 -9.98 -4.66
CA THR A 755 34.96 -11.37 -5.07
C THR A 755 33.63 -12.06 -5.38
N PHE A 756 33.60 -13.05 -6.29
CA PHE A 756 32.41 -13.85 -6.53
C PHE A 756 31.96 -14.60 -5.25
N ALA A 757 32.90 -15.07 -4.47
CA ALA A 757 32.64 -15.80 -3.22
C ALA A 757 31.82 -14.96 -2.21
N GLN A 758 31.92 -13.62 -2.22
CA GLN A 758 31.13 -12.74 -1.37
C GLN A 758 29.62 -12.75 -1.68
N THR A 759 29.23 -13.22 -2.87
CA THR A 759 27.81 -13.32 -3.24
C THR A 759 27.10 -14.52 -2.60
N GLY A 760 27.87 -15.54 -2.17
CA GLY A 760 27.34 -16.82 -1.73
C GLY A 760 26.74 -17.67 -2.86
N LEU A 761 26.81 -17.21 -4.10
CA LEU A 761 26.25 -17.93 -5.24
C LEU A 761 27.05 -19.18 -5.60
N PRO A 762 26.42 -20.28 -6.03
CA PRO A 762 27.13 -21.45 -6.50
C PRO A 762 27.78 -21.18 -7.86
N VAL A 763 28.90 -21.82 -8.15
CA VAL A 763 29.64 -21.65 -9.41
C VAL A 763 28.81 -22.11 -10.62
N SER A 764 27.86 -22.99 -10.41
CA SER A 764 26.94 -23.49 -11.46
C SER A 764 26.09 -22.40 -12.15
N VAL A 765 25.95 -21.20 -11.53
CA VAL A 765 25.26 -20.06 -12.16
C VAL A 765 26.09 -19.37 -13.23
N LEU A 766 27.40 -19.67 -13.29
CA LEU A 766 28.29 -19.14 -14.32
C LEU A 766 28.22 -20.00 -15.58
N ASN A 767 28.38 -19.35 -16.72
CA ASN A 767 28.54 -20.10 -17.98
C ASN A 767 29.75 -21.05 -17.87
N PRO A 768 29.59 -22.36 -18.09
CA PRO A 768 30.69 -23.35 -17.95
C PRO A 768 31.95 -23.05 -18.79
N SER A 769 31.78 -22.30 -19.89
CA SER A 769 32.89 -21.89 -20.76
C SER A 769 33.58 -20.60 -20.32
N SER A 770 33.08 -19.93 -19.28
CA SER A 770 33.67 -18.65 -18.82
C SER A 770 35.01 -18.87 -18.11
N PRO A 771 35.95 -17.93 -18.24
CA PRO A 771 37.21 -17.98 -17.50
C PRO A 771 37.04 -18.20 -16.00
N ALA A 772 36.00 -17.59 -15.41
CA ALA A 772 35.72 -17.72 -14.00
C ALA A 772 35.24 -19.12 -13.59
N ALA A 773 34.48 -19.81 -14.44
CA ALA A 773 34.06 -21.20 -14.20
C ALA A 773 35.20 -22.20 -14.40
N LEU A 774 36.09 -21.92 -15.35
CA LEU A 774 37.24 -22.79 -15.67
C LEU A 774 38.42 -22.62 -14.68
N ASN A 775 38.54 -21.47 -14.03
CA ASN A 775 39.60 -21.19 -13.08
C ASN A 775 39.06 -20.72 -11.71
N PRO A 776 38.89 -21.62 -10.74
CA PRO A 776 38.36 -21.28 -9.41
C PRO A 776 39.10 -20.18 -8.66
N ALA A 777 40.38 -19.94 -8.96
CA ALA A 777 41.15 -18.88 -8.31
C ALA A 777 40.60 -17.48 -8.62
N LEU A 778 39.93 -17.30 -9.76
CA LEU A 778 39.32 -16.02 -10.14
C LEU A 778 38.05 -15.69 -9.31
N LEU A 779 37.43 -16.66 -8.64
CA LEU A 779 36.28 -16.48 -7.80
C LEU A 779 36.57 -15.74 -6.49
N THR A 780 37.85 -15.83 -6.05
CA THR A 780 38.31 -15.19 -4.80
C THR A 780 39.15 -13.94 -5.05
N GLN A 781 39.41 -13.58 -6.30
CA GLN A 781 40.13 -12.35 -6.63
C GLN A 781 39.20 -11.13 -6.61
N PRO A 782 39.65 -9.95 -6.17
CA PRO A 782 38.86 -8.72 -6.11
C PRO A 782 38.76 -8.03 -7.48
N ILE A 783 38.27 -8.77 -8.48
CA ILE A 783 38.13 -8.32 -9.88
C ILE A 783 36.66 -8.21 -10.32
N TRP A 784 35.74 -8.56 -9.41
CA TRP A 784 34.31 -8.58 -9.72
C TRP A 784 33.64 -7.24 -9.44
N THR A 785 32.62 -6.93 -10.23
CA THR A 785 31.68 -5.85 -9.95
C THR A 785 30.33 -6.45 -9.61
N LEU A 786 29.87 -6.19 -8.39
CA LEU A 786 28.58 -6.66 -7.89
C LEU A 786 27.60 -5.48 -7.91
N THR A 787 26.60 -5.54 -8.77
CA THR A 787 25.46 -4.63 -8.72
C THR A 787 24.39 -5.28 -7.85
N THR A 788 24.21 -4.76 -6.65
CA THR A 788 23.39 -5.39 -5.62
C THR A 788 22.82 -4.37 -4.64
N THR A 789 21.94 -4.81 -3.76
CA THR A 789 21.52 -4.02 -2.62
C THR A 789 22.51 -4.18 -1.47
N VAL A 790 22.87 -3.10 -0.81
CA VAL A 790 23.78 -3.09 0.35
C VAL A 790 23.14 -2.34 1.52
N ASN A 791 23.64 -2.60 2.73
CA ASN A 791 23.35 -1.75 3.88
C ASN A 791 24.12 -0.43 3.72
N GLY A 792 23.39 0.66 3.52
CA GLY A 792 23.94 1.99 3.31
C GLY A 792 24.02 2.79 4.63
N THR A 793 24.05 4.11 4.51
CA THR A 793 24.11 5.02 5.66
C THR A 793 22.83 4.98 6.47
N GLY A 794 22.94 5.21 7.78
CA GLY A 794 21.81 5.35 8.69
C GLY A 794 21.10 6.68 8.54
N ALA A 795 20.01 6.82 9.28
CA ALA A 795 19.22 8.05 9.32
C ALA A 795 18.67 8.32 10.71
N LYS A 796 18.45 9.60 11.00
CA LYS A 796 17.79 10.04 12.22
C LYS A 796 16.40 10.55 11.88
N LEU A 797 15.41 10.02 12.59
CA LEU A 797 14.02 10.42 12.51
C LEU A 797 13.58 10.99 13.87
N LYS A 798 12.98 12.15 13.89
CA LYS A 798 12.43 12.77 15.10
C LYS A 798 11.11 13.43 14.79
N GLY A 799 10.21 13.49 15.78
CA GLY A 799 8.91 14.11 15.58
C GLY A 799 8.18 14.42 16.87
N ILE A 800 7.09 15.14 16.66
CA ILE A 800 6.14 15.51 17.71
C ILE A 800 4.74 15.10 17.26
N GLU A 801 4.02 14.44 18.14
CA GLU A 801 2.61 14.06 17.99
C GLU A 801 1.78 14.85 19.00
N LEU A 802 0.70 15.46 18.55
CA LEU A 802 -0.28 16.13 19.37
C LEU A 802 -1.61 15.42 19.20
N ALA A 803 -2.35 15.19 20.28
CA ALA A 803 -3.72 14.69 20.23
C ALA A 803 -4.61 15.42 21.21
N ALA A 804 -5.83 15.66 20.79
CA ALA A 804 -6.89 16.24 21.60
C ALA A 804 -8.19 15.48 21.37
N GLN A 805 -8.83 15.06 22.46
CA GLN A 805 -10.20 14.56 22.49
C GLN A 805 -10.97 15.38 23.51
N ILE A 806 -11.94 16.16 23.04
CA ILE A 806 -12.62 17.17 23.84
C ILE A 806 -14.13 16.99 23.66
N PRO A 807 -14.82 16.25 24.53
CA PRO A 807 -16.27 16.23 24.57
C PRO A 807 -16.80 17.54 25.16
N PHE A 808 -17.83 18.13 24.58
CA PHE A 808 -18.36 19.42 25.03
C PHE A 808 -19.19 19.31 26.33
N THR A 809 -19.44 18.09 26.80
CA THR A 809 -19.99 17.87 28.16
C THR A 809 -19.16 18.49 29.28
N ILE A 810 -17.87 18.78 29.04
CA ILE A 810 -17.00 19.49 30.00
C ILE A 810 -17.33 20.98 30.13
N PHE A 811 -18.03 21.57 29.16
CA PHE A 811 -18.35 22.99 29.10
C PHE A 811 -19.84 23.25 29.38
N THR A 812 -20.72 22.33 28.96
CA THR A 812 -22.17 22.52 29.01
C THR A 812 -22.92 21.19 28.94
N ASP A 813 -24.09 21.17 29.53
CA ASP A 813 -25.04 20.07 29.44
C ASP A 813 -26.02 20.26 28.25
N GLY A 814 -26.85 19.25 27.98
CA GLY A 814 -27.92 19.30 26.98
C GLY A 814 -27.40 19.24 25.53
N PHE A 815 -28.14 19.88 24.63
CA PHE A 815 -27.86 19.77 23.19
C PHE A 815 -26.40 20.07 22.78
N PHE A 816 -25.83 21.15 23.30
CA PHE A 816 -24.44 21.52 23.00
C PHE A 816 -23.41 20.59 23.65
N GLY A 817 -23.75 19.95 24.75
CA GLY A 817 -22.89 18.96 25.42
C GLY A 817 -22.70 17.68 24.57
N ASN A 818 -23.60 17.39 23.62
CA ASN A 818 -23.51 16.23 22.73
C ASN A 818 -22.48 16.42 21.61
N PHE A 819 -21.94 17.61 21.42
CA PHE A 819 -20.83 17.84 20.49
C PHE A 819 -19.48 17.44 21.09
N GLY A 820 -18.50 17.27 20.21
CA GLY A 820 -17.11 17.10 20.60
C GLY A 820 -16.16 17.18 19.40
N ILE A 821 -14.87 17.24 19.73
CA ILE A 821 -13.78 17.36 18.78
C ILE A 821 -12.75 16.26 19.06
N LEU A 822 -12.31 15.58 17.98
CA LEU A 822 -11.10 14.78 17.95
C LEU A 822 -10.13 15.47 17.01
N ALA A 823 -8.90 15.68 17.43
CA ALA A 823 -7.88 16.28 16.57
C ALA A 823 -6.52 15.63 16.84
N ASN A 824 -5.75 15.39 15.80
CA ASN A 824 -4.36 15.06 15.94
C ASN A 824 -3.50 15.78 14.91
N ALA A 825 -2.26 16.04 15.28
CA ALA A 825 -1.26 16.65 14.44
C ALA A 825 0.07 15.94 14.63
N THR A 826 0.75 15.64 13.55
CA THR A 826 2.07 15.02 13.57
C THR A 826 3.04 15.84 12.75
N PHE A 827 4.18 16.14 13.33
CA PHE A 827 5.29 16.85 12.71
C PHE A 827 6.51 15.95 12.76
N ILE A 828 7.11 15.67 11.59
CA ILE A 828 8.25 14.76 11.48
C ILE A 828 9.39 15.46 10.73
N ASP A 829 10.57 15.34 11.27
CA ASP A 829 11.82 15.76 10.63
C ASP A 829 12.75 14.56 10.52
N SER A 830 13.26 14.34 9.32
CA SER A 830 14.21 13.28 9.02
C SER A 830 15.14 13.71 7.91
N ASN A 831 16.35 13.18 7.90
CA ASN A 831 17.32 13.41 6.84
C ASN A 831 18.13 12.15 6.58
N ALA A 832 18.30 11.84 5.30
CA ALA A 832 19.16 10.78 4.80
C ALA A 832 19.78 11.22 3.47
N ASP A 833 20.93 10.68 3.16
CA ASP A 833 21.61 10.89 1.89
C ASP A 833 21.29 9.75 0.94
N PHE A 834 20.69 10.11 -0.20
CA PHE A 834 20.32 9.19 -1.26
C PHE A 834 21.32 9.35 -2.43
N THR A 835 21.98 8.29 -2.82
CA THR A 835 22.69 8.23 -4.09
C THR A 835 21.70 7.86 -5.18
N VAL A 836 21.36 8.80 -6.03
CA VAL A 836 20.34 8.65 -7.08
C VAL A 836 20.92 8.97 -8.45
N GLN A 837 20.29 8.46 -9.49
CA GLN A 837 20.62 8.84 -10.86
C GLN A 837 20.02 10.21 -11.15
N GLY A 838 20.90 11.21 -11.32
CA GLY A 838 20.56 12.53 -11.83
C GLY A 838 20.63 12.61 -13.36
N PRO A 839 20.40 13.81 -13.94
CA PRO A 839 20.34 14.00 -15.38
C PRO A 839 21.65 13.65 -16.09
N ALA A 840 21.57 13.26 -17.36
CA ALA A 840 22.71 13.21 -18.24
C ALA A 840 23.25 14.63 -18.50
N ILE A 841 24.57 14.76 -18.53
CA ILE A 841 25.26 16.05 -18.75
C ILE A 841 25.70 16.27 -20.21
N ALA A 842 25.52 15.24 -21.04
CA ALA A 842 25.79 15.30 -22.48
C ALA A 842 24.66 14.60 -23.25
N PRO A 843 24.31 15.07 -24.45
CA PRO A 843 23.24 14.45 -25.26
C PRO A 843 23.45 12.95 -25.47
N GLY A 844 22.48 12.15 -24.97
CA GLY A 844 22.56 10.68 -25.01
C GLY A 844 23.65 10.06 -24.15
N GLY A 845 24.21 10.84 -23.24
CA GLY A 845 25.16 10.35 -22.22
C GLY A 845 24.49 9.50 -21.16
N ALA A 846 25.29 8.83 -20.34
CA ALA A 846 24.77 8.11 -19.17
C ALA A 846 24.25 9.10 -18.11
N LEU A 847 23.24 8.67 -17.37
CA LEU A 847 22.80 9.35 -16.16
C LEU A 847 23.95 9.39 -15.15
N VAL A 848 24.14 10.52 -14.48
CA VAL A 848 25.20 10.69 -13.49
C VAL A 848 24.68 10.41 -12.09
N ASN A 849 25.50 9.76 -11.26
CA ASN A 849 25.13 9.59 -9.85
C ASN A 849 25.30 10.92 -9.11
N VAL A 850 24.27 11.33 -8.40
CA VAL A 850 24.25 12.50 -7.52
C VAL A 850 23.84 12.11 -6.12
N VAL A 851 24.40 12.77 -5.11
CA VAL A 851 23.97 12.61 -3.73
C VAL A 851 22.94 13.70 -3.42
N ARG A 852 21.77 13.27 -2.96
CA ARG A 852 20.69 14.16 -2.55
C ARG A 852 20.31 13.92 -1.10
N SER A 853 20.49 14.93 -0.26
CA SER A 853 19.98 14.93 1.11
C SER A 853 18.49 15.27 1.11
N ALA A 854 17.67 14.40 1.63
CA ALA A 854 16.20 14.55 1.69
C ALA A 854 15.64 13.87 2.94
N ALA A 855 14.34 14.08 3.20
CA ALA A 855 13.63 13.28 4.20
C ALA A 855 13.70 11.79 3.83
N LEU A 856 13.46 10.90 4.78
CA LEU A 856 13.28 9.48 4.47
C LEU A 856 12.08 9.28 3.52
N ALA A 857 12.17 8.26 2.67
CA ALA A 857 11.07 7.91 1.77
C ALA A 857 9.78 7.63 2.56
N ASN A 858 8.64 8.08 2.01
CA ASN A 858 7.30 8.00 2.61
C ASN A 858 7.07 8.90 3.84
N VAL A 859 8.06 9.67 4.29
CA VAL A 859 7.91 10.61 5.40
C VAL A 859 7.28 11.92 4.93
N SER A 860 6.07 12.18 5.40
CA SER A 860 5.44 13.49 5.29
C SER A 860 5.80 14.35 6.48
N LYS A 861 6.27 15.57 6.25
CA LYS A 861 6.66 16.49 7.34
C LYS A 861 5.50 16.90 8.24
N ARG A 862 4.27 16.87 7.71
CA ARG A 862 3.07 17.29 8.44
C ARG A 862 1.89 16.38 8.06
N ALA A 863 1.17 15.91 9.07
CA ALA A 863 -0.10 15.22 8.92
C ALA A 863 -1.09 15.74 9.97
N PHE A 864 -2.33 15.99 9.57
CA PHE A 864 -3.40 16.52 10.45
C PHE A 864 -4.66 15.73 10.21
N ASN A 865 -5.36 15.38 11.28
CA ASN A 865 -6.69 14.81 11.23
C ASN A 865 -7.57 15.57 12.24
N GLY A 866 -8.78 15.89 11.83
CA GLY A 866 -9.76 16.56 12.68
C GLY A 866 -11.15 15.97 12.45
N THR A 867 -11.84 15.62 13.51
CA THR A 867 -13.23 15.16 13.50
C THR A 867 -14.05 16.04 14.41
N PHE A 868 -15.11 16.61 13.90
CA PHE A 868 -16.16 17.27 14.66
C PHE A 868 -17.37 16.34 14.66
N TYR A 869 -17.91 16.05 15.83
CA TYR A 869 -19.03 15.12 15.98
C TYR A 869 -20.14 15.66 16.87
N TYR A 870 -21.35 15.14 16.66
CA TYR A 870 -22.51 15.21 17.51
C TYR A 870 -22.98 13.80 17.81
N ASP A 871 -23.30 13.48 19.06
CA ASP A 871 -23.85 12.16 19.43
C ASP A 871 -24.72 12.31 20.71
N ASP A 872 -26.03 12.09 20.58
CA ASP A 872 -26.98 12.07 21.68
C ASP A 872 -27.52 10.67 22.03
N GLY A 873 -26.92 9.63 21.42
CA GLY A 873 -27.32 8.22 21.55
C GLY A 873 -28.46 7.79 20.64
N THR A 874 -29.21 8.73 20.05
CA THR A 874 -30.26 8.50 19.05
C THR A 874 -29.82 8.95 17.67
N PHE A 875 -29.25 10.15 17.59
CA PHE A 875 -28.69 10.71 16.38
C PHE A 875 -27.19 10.94 16.55
N SER A 876 -26.41 10.49 15.57
CA SER A 876 -24.97 10.72 15.53
C SER A 876 -24.59 11.30 14.17
N ALA A 877 -23.78 12.35 14.18
CA ALA A 877 -23.27 12.99 12.98
C ALA A 877 -21.79 13.31 13.18
N ARG A 878 -20.98 13.13 12.15
CA ARG A 878 -19.58 13.51 12.18
C ARG A 878 -19.07 13.96 10.82
N VAL A 879 -18.12 14.89 10.86
CA VAL A 879 -17.37 15.35 9.69
C VAL A 879 -15.89 15.22 10.02
N MET A 880 -15.13 14.60 9.14
CA MET A 880 -13.69 14.35 9.31
C MET A 880 -12.91 14.95 8.15
N GLY A 881 -11.90 15.77 8.47
CA GLY A 881 -10.92 16.26 7.52
C GLY A 881 -9.55 15.63 7.79
N THR A 882 -8.90 15.14 6.74
CA THR A 882 -7.55 14.58 6.82
C THR A 882 -6.62 15.29 5.83
N TYR A 883 -5.43 15.68 6.31
CA TYR A 883 -4.41 16.33 5.52
C TYR A 883 -3.07 15.64 5.67
N ARG A 884 -2.39 15.43 4.54
CA ARG A 884 -1.02 14.93 4.48
C ARG A 884 -0.18 15.81 3.56
N SER A 885 0.96 16.32 4.02
CA SER A 885 1.88 17.11 3.20
C SER A 885 2.62 16.24 2.19
N ARG A 886 3.16 16.87 1.13
CA ARG A 886 3.95 16.18 0.10
C ARG A 886 5.09 15.37 0.71
N PHE A 887 5.43 14.26 0.04
CA PHE A 887 6.52 13.34 0.40
C PHE A 887 7.07 12.64 -0.84
N HIS A 888 8.29 12.11 -0.77
CA HIS A 888 8.83 11.27 -1.84
C HIS A 888 8.83 9.79 -1.45
N GLU A 889 8.87 8.93 -2.46
CA GLU A 889 8.93 7.47 -2.32
C GLU A 889 10.34 6.91 -2.60
N GLY A 890 11.24 7.75 -3.12
CA GLY A 890 12.61 7.36 -3.45
C GLY A 890 13.04 7.83 -4.85
N ALA A 891 14.07 7.19 -5.39
CA ALA A 891 14.63 7.50 -6.70
C ALA A 891 13.70 7.09 -7.84
N SER A 892 13.64 7.88 -8.89
CA SER A 892 12.83 7.59 -10.09
C SER A 892 13.52 6.64 -11.10
N GLY A 893 14.84 6.62 -11.14
CA GLY A 893 15.62 5.80 -12.08
C GLY A 893 15.71 6.34 -13.52
N THR A 894 15.16 7.53 -13.81
CA THR A 894 15.14 8.14 -15.16
C THR A 894 15.88 9.48 -15.23
N GLY A 895 16.78 9.74 -14.27
CA GLY A 895 17.48 11.03 -14.16
C GLY A 895 16.70 12.09 -13.39
N ASN A 896 15.45 11.83 -13.02
CA ASN A 896 14.70 12.63 -12.06
C ASN A 896 15.15 12.25 -10.65
N VAL A 897 15.34 13.22 -9.78
CA VAL A 897 16.05 12.98 -8.52
C VAL A 897 15.25 12.14 -7.54
N LEU A 898 14.04 12.55 -7.21
CA LEU A 898 13.15 11.84 -6.28
C LEU A 898 11.72 11.96 -6.77
N GLU A 899 10.98 10.85 -6.75
CA GLU A 899 9.54 10.86 -7.11
C GLU A 899 8.66 10.68 -5.87
N GLY A 900 7.41 11.10 -5.93
CA GLY A 900 6.49 10.98 -4.80
C GLY A 900 5.16 11.67 -5.02
N PHE A 901 4.46 11.97 -3.94
CA PHE A 901 3.11 12.52 -3.95
C PHE A 901 3.08 13.97 -3.48
N GLY A 902 2.20 14.75 -4.09
CA GLY A 902 1.78 16.07 -3.63
C GLY A 902 1.02 16.01 -2.30
N SER A 903 0.71 17.18 -1.74
CA SER A 903 -0.14 17.25 -0.55
C SER A 903 -1.58 16.85 -0.90
N GLN A 904 -2.25 16.18 0.04
CA GLN A 904 -3.62 15.70 -0.10
C GLN A 904 -4.48 16.17 1.06
N PHE A 905 -5.74 16.48 0.76
CA PHE A 905 -6.78 16.78 1.75
C PHE A 905 -8.04 16.02 1.35
N ASN A 906 -8.59 15.24 2.29
CA ASN A 906 -9.85 14.53 2.12
C ASN A 906 -10.85 15.01 3.16
N LEU A 907 -12.12 15.03 2.77
CA LEU A 907 -13.25 15.34 3.64
C LEU A 907 -14.27 14.21 3.57
N ASP A 908 -14.62 13.66 4.74
CA ASP A 908 -15.59 12.59 4.89
C ASP A 908 -16.67 13.01 5.87
N ALA A 909 -17.89 12.46 5.74
CA ALA A 909 -18.99 12.73 6.66
C ALA A 909 -19.84 11.48 6.88
N SER A 910 -20.40 11.34 8.07
CA SER A 910 -21.38 10.27 8.35
C SER A 910 -22.49 10.76 9.25
N PHE A 911 -23.72 10.22 9.02
CA PHE A 911 -24.91 10.46 9.78
C PHE A 911 -25.57 9.14 10.13
N ARG A 912 -26.02 9.00 11.36
CA ARG A 912 -26.70 7.80 11.84
C ARG A 912 -27.90 8.19 12.68
N TYR A 913 -28.95 7.38 12.56
CA TYR A 913 -30.18 7.58 13.27
C TYR A 913 -30.74 6.24 13.79
N LYS A 914 -30.84 6.13 15.11
CA LYS A 914 -31.40 4.97 15.79
C LYS A 914 -32.91 5.04 15.77
N LEU A 915 -33.54 4.29 14.85
CA LEU A 915 -35.00 4.24 14.72
C LEU A 915 -35.67 3.57 15.93
N THR A 916 -35.06 2.49 16.40
CA THR A 916 -35.48 1.68 17.54
C THR A 916 -34.26 1.11 18.23
N GLU A 917 -34.42 0.44 19.36
CA GLU A 917 -33.33 -0.27 20.03
C GLU A 917 -32.68 -1.37 19.15
N TRP A 918 -33.38 -1.87 18.16
CA TRP A 918 -32.95 -2.94 17.27
C TRP A 918 -32.69 -2.51 15.83
N ALA A 919 -32.94 -1.24 15.45
CA ALA A 919 -32.78 -0.76 14.08
C ALA A 919 -32.14 0.63 14.01
N GLU A 920 -31.09 0.78 13.19
CA GLU A 920 -30.35 2.02 12.94
C GLU A 920 -30.25 2.25 11.42
N LEU A 921 -30.36 3.50 10.98
CA LEU A 921 -30.10 3.93 9.60
C LEU A 921 -28.76 4.69 9.55
N SER A 922 -28.03 4.56 8.44
CA SER A 922 -26.79 5.31 8.18
C SER A 922 -26.78 5.93 6.79
N LEU A 923 -26.14 7.10 6.72
CA LEU A 923 -25.76 7.80 5.48
C LEU A 923 -24.32 8.26 5.64
N GLU A 924 -23.44 7.85 4.72
CA GLU A 924 -22.02 8.19 4.77
C GLU A 924 -21.54 8.71 3.42
N GLY A 925 -20.57 9.60 3.40
CA GLY A 925 -19.93 10.12 2.20
C GLY A 925 -18.43 10.21 2.39
N ASN A 926 -17.67 9.60 1.49
CA ASN A 926 -16.22 9.60 1.47
C ASN A 926 -15.69 10.42 0.30
N ASN A 927 -14.54 11.06 0.52
CA ASN A 927 -13.88 11.92 -0.47
C ASN A 927 -14.83 12.99 -1.03
N LEU A 928 -15.58 13.67 -0.17
CA LEU A 928 -16.58 14.67 -0.56
C LEU A 928 -16.00 15.85 -1.35
N THR A 929 -14.69 16.05 -1.27
CA THR A 929 -13.93 17.06 -2.03
C THR A 929 -13.55 16.62 -3.43
N ASP A 930 -13.75 15.34 -3.79
CA ASP A 930 -13.29 14.76 -5.06
C ASP A 930 -11.80 15.10 -5.33
N THR A 931 -10.97 14.81 -4.32
CA THR A 931 -9.56 15.20 -4.31
C THR A 931 -8.76 14.46 -5.38
N TYR A 932 -8.03 15.20 -6.21
CA TYR A 932 -7.08 14.64 -7.16
C TYR A 932 -5.83 14.19 -6.44
N ARG A 933 -5.35 12.98 -6.77
CA ARG A 933 -4.06 12.46 -6.35
C ARG A 933 -3.00 12.89 -7.35
N TYR A 934 -2.19 13.88 -6.99
CA TYR A 934 -1.06 14.33 -7.77
C TYR A 934 0.21 13.60 -7.37
N ARG A 935 0.91 13.01 -8.34
CA ARG A 935 2.23 12.41 -8.19
C ARG A 935 3.23 13.15 -9.07
N PHE A 936 4.41 13.41 -8.52
CA PHE A 936 5.52 14.05 -9.23
C PHE A 936 6.67 13.06 -9.42
N THR A 937 7.48 13.25 -10.48
CA THR A 937 8.65 12.41 -10.75
C THR A 937 9.99 13.12 -10.46
N ASP A 938 9.98 14.40 -10.08
CA ASP A 938 11.16 15.13 -9.59
C ASP A 938 10.74 16.04 -8.44
N PHE A 939 11.43 15.92 -7.29
CA PHE A 939 11.01 16.66 -6.09
C PHE A 939 11.19 18.17 -6.22
N ASP A 940 12.24 18.61 -6.93
CA ASP A 940 12.54 20.04 -7.07
C ASP A 940 11.84 20.67 -8.28
N ALA A 941 11.86 20.00 -9.43
CA ALA A 941 11.23 20.47 -10.64
C ALA A 941 9.71 20.24 -10.73
N ASP A 942 9.16 19.44 -9.80
CA ASP A 942 7.72 19.14 -9.68
C ASP A 942 7.09 18.64 -10.99
N ARG A 943 7.83 17.82 -11.77
CA ARG A 943 7.35 17.28 -13.05
C ARG A 943 6.19 16.33 -12.82
N ASN A 944 5.17 16.43 -13.63
CA ASN A 944 4.02 15.52 -13.60
C ASN A 944 4.46 14.06 -13.75
N TYR A 945 4.05 13.21 -12.82
CA TYR A 945 4.00 11.76 -13.03
C TYR A 945 2.57 11.34 -13.34
N GLU A 946 1.62 11.78 -12.50
CA GLU A 946 0.22 11.37 -12.53
C GLU A 946 -0.65 12.42 -11.83
N ASN A 947 -1.85 12.64 -12.35
CA ASN A 947 -2.88 13.44 -11.67
C ASN A 947 -4.25 12.83 -11.95
N ASN A 948 -4.75 12.04 -11.01
CA ASN A 948 -5.95 11.24 -11.15
C ASN A 948 -6.92 11.49 -10.00
N HIS A 949 -8.22 11.23 -10.22
CA HIS A 949 -9.24 11.23 -9.18
C HIS A 949 -10.13 9.99 -9.26
N PHE A 950 -10.85 9.73 -8.17
CA PHE A 950 -11.63 8.50 -7.95
C PHE A 950 -13.13 8.77 -7.73
N GLY A 951 -13.56 10.03 -7.81
CA GLY A 951 -14.92 10.46 -7.50
C GLY A 951 -15.25 10.44 -6.00
N ARG A 952 -16.52 10.67 -5.69
CA ARG A 952 -17.10 10.62 -4.34
C ARG A 952 -17.83 9.30 -4.17
N THR A 953 -17.76 8.74 -2.97
CA THR A 953 -18.51 7.51 -2.67
C THR A 953 -19.52 7.78 -1.56
N PHE A 954 -20.76 7.41 -1.79
CA PHE A 954 -21.87 7.56 -0.85
C PHE A 954 -22.37 6.18 -0.43
N PHE A 955 -22.81 6.07 0.83
CA PHE A 955 -23.34 4.83 1.39
C PHE A 955 -24.65 5.11 2.11
N VAL A 956 -25.64 4.26 1.88
CA VAL A 956 -26.91 4.28 2.57
C VAL A 956 -27.15 2.89 3.14
N GLY A 957 -27.40 2.82 4.43
CA GLY A 957 -27.48 1.53 5.11
C GLY A 957 -28.52 1.45 6.21
N ALA A 958 -28.85 0.21 6.53
CA ALA A 958 -29.65 -0.15 7.69
C ALA A 958 -28.93 -1.27 8.45
N ARG A 959 -28.99 -1.18 9.79
CA ARG A 959 -28.41 -2.16 10.70
C ARG A 959 -29.47 -2.65 11.65
N PHE A 960 -29.47 -3.95 11.90
CA PHE A 960 -30.42 -4.63 12.76
C PHE A 960 -29.68 -5.41 13.85
N LYS A 961 -30.18 -5.33 15.08
CA LYS A 961 -29.60 -6.00 16.26
C LYS A 961 -30.68 -6.82 16.96
N TYR A 962 -30.34 -8.06 17.31
CA TYR A 962 -31.17 -8.99 18.04
C TYR A 962 -30.50 -9.42 19.34
#